data_9c8b2c1250a669216ed2f90d00e0ab3a
#
_entry.id   9c8b2c1250a669216ed2f90d00e0ab3a
#
_cell.length_a   1.000
_cell.length_b   1.000
_cell.length_c   1.000
_cell.angle_alpha   90.00
_cell.angle_beta   90.00
_cell.angle_gamma   90.00
#
_symmetry.space_group_name_H-M   'P 1'
#
loop_
_entity.id
_entity.type
_entity.pdbx_description
1 polymer ?
#
loop_
_entity_poly.entity_id
_entity_poly.type
_entity_poly.pdbx_seq_one_letter_code
_entity_poly.pdbx_strand_id
1 'polypeptide(L)'
;MLKKVFKLTVLIYSILSLPIGEDWMGLLHAQTITRGPYLQQLGQNGVIIRWRTDVPTQSLVTFNIDSPNNGGATTPKIELDNLSTTEHIVQLKGLQANTKYTYTVGTETKPLASGKDYYFITAPSPTDNRPINIWAMGDFGDNSTEVYEKNQTAVKEQYLKNKSNYTDLWLWLGDNAYCCGTDIEYQRQIFDFYGSNILGNTAFFPVPGNHEYYETATGQVDKKINYFKVISVPTKGEMGGLPSNTKEYYSFNYENIHIIALDSYGLDEGKYRLSDPQSKQYQWLVNDLEASKGKSLWTIITFHHPPYTKRSHDSDGEADLVAIREALVPIFDKYKVDLILNGHSHSYERSHLMKGHVGKSFTFNDYVHPTQWANGKYEKKGDSRPYINKDEGTIYCVVGSAGRLDWNGDPNPHPSSVYSNISIGGSLLFTINDNRLDARWVAADGVIRDNFTVFKNVNKTEKKTLEYGEKIRLTSSWKGSHLWSNGVNNQDFIEISPRKDTIISVVDSLGFLKDNFQISVLPQPVVLTEFPESVQVCVKNSVSVPFSVKNTQLDKWEYQLELSDANGSFTKPLLLGRTNKSPFQIILSDALPEGKNYRFRVRANADFFEEVPSKSFSIATPASLGFVGNKVMPFDTTLTLNLRFNGTPPFTYKITSLPEATTQARELSLKVKPTAAINYTIEKVTNLCGVGTVLSENSVSVLAPLSNEESSEKISIFPNPISDEITIENHTAKPIIGTLTIKDVRGKQVLQKNVSFNQSEKVLLSDLHAGVYIITIKSASLRFSKKIIKN
;
A
#
# COMPACT_ATOMS: atom_id res chain seq x y z
N MET A 1 -41.12 -78.19 -30.93
CA MET A 1 -40.96 -78.04 -32.41
C MET A 1 -39.60 -77.42 -32.66
N LEU A 2 -38.85 -78.10 -33.50
CA LEU A 2 -37.63 -77.86 -34.28
C LEU A 2 -36.49 -77.17 -33.59
N LYS A 3 -35.35 -77.88 -33.21
CA LYS A 3 -34.27 -78.46 -34.03
C LYS A 3 -33.60 -77.58 -35.05
N LYS A 4 -32.24 -77.21 -34.81
CA LYS A 4 -31.10 -77.33 -35.73
C LYS A 4 -29.85 -77.01 -34.90
N VAL A 5 -29.00 -77.88 -34.50
CA VAL A 5 -27.94 -78.70 -35.11
C VAL A 5 -27.15 -78.04 -36.21
N PHE A 6 -25.85 -77.71 -35.92
CA PHE A 6 -24.71 -77.84 -36.85
C PHE A 6 -23.43 -77.74 -36.07
N LYS A 7 -22.77 -78.79 -35.91
CA LYS A 7 -21.54 -79.43 -36.55
C LYS A 7 -20.23 -78.84 -36.15
N LEU A 8 -19.58 -79.65 -35.43
CA LEU A 8 -18.19 -79.77 -35.08
C LEU A 8 -17.29 -79.93 -36.27
N THR A 9 -16.15 -79.26 -36.40
CA THR A 9 -15.04 -79.68 -37.26
C THR A 9 -13.75 -79.60 -36.44
N VAL A 10 -13.24 -80.75 -36.05
CA VAL A 10 -11.94 -80.94 -35.39
C VAL A 10 -10.88 -80.89 -36.53
N LEU A 11 -9.83 -80.04 -36.34
CA LEU A 11 -8.62 -80.09 -37.10
C LEU A 11 -7.47 -80.33 -36.14
N ILE A 12 -6.96 -81.55 -36.11
CA ILE A 12 -5.76 -81.98 -35.40
C ILE A 12 -4.53 -81.53 -36.19
N TYR A 13 -3.65 -80.68 -35.59
CA TYR A 13 -2.28 -80.57 -36.04
C TYR A 13 -1.40 -80.86 -34.83
N SER A 14 -0.71 -81.99 -34.96
CA SER A 14 0.41 -82.41 -34.14
C SER A 14 1.62 -81.49 -34.42
N ILE A 15 2.13 -80.81 -33.41
CA ILE A 15 3.44 -80.14 -33.40
C ILE A 15 4.16 -80.52 -32.11
N LEU A 16 5.32 -81.18 -32.34
CA LEU A 16 6.44 -81.52 -31.47
C LEU A 16 6.52 -80.90 -30.11
N SER A 17 6.63 -81.76 -29.11
CA SER A 17 7.13 -81.44 -27.78
C SER A 17 8.60 -81.05 -27.77
N LEU A 18 8.89 -79.77 -27.43
CA LEU A 18 10.11 -79.30 -26.84
C LEU A 18 9.89 -79.00 -25.37
N PRO A 19 10.77 -79.31 -24.46
CA PRO A 19 10.59 -78.99 -23.05
C PRO A 19 10.84 -77.50 -22.88
N ILE A 20 9.75 -76.70 -22.70
CA ILE A 20 9.84 -75.36 -22.25
C ILE A 20 9.93 -75.38 -20.74
N GLY A 21 11.10 -74.95 -20.23
CA GLY A 21 11.40 -74.87 -18.82
C GLY A 21 10.30 -74.03 -18.09
N GLU A 22 9.91 -74.52 -16.94
CA GLU A 22 9.04 -73.83 -15.95
C GLU A 22 9.72 -72.58 -15.44
N ASP A 23 9.73 -71.48 -16.17
CA ASP A 23 10.18 -70.22 -15.60
C ASP A 23 9.74 -69.01 -16.48
N TRP A 24 8.53 -68.96 -17.02
CA TRP A 24 8.03 -67.75 -17.67
C TRP A 24 6.50 -67.67 -17.67
N MET A 25 5.93 -67.65 -16.44
CA MET A 25 4.64 -67.03 -16.18
C MET A 25 4.81 -66.07 -14.99
N GLY A 26 5.69 -65.11 -15.08
CA GLY A 26 5.50 -63.89 -14.34
C GLY A 26 4.21 -63.29 -14.87
N LEU A 27 3.10 -63.56 -14.21
CA LEU A 27 1.88 -62.78 -14.35
C LEU A 27 2.29 -61.31 -14.15
N LEU A 28 2.31 -60.51 -15.23
CA LEU A 28 2.37 -59.08 -15.18
C LEU A 28 1.16 -58.63 -14.34
N HIS A 29 1.26 -58.71 -13.02
CA HIS A 29 0.34 -58.07 -12.15
C HIS A 29 0.40 -56.58 -12.48
N ALA A 30 -0.70 -56.07 -13.05
CA ALA A 30 -0.76 -54.68 -13.37
C ALA A 30 -0.71 -53.92 -12.04
N GLN A 31 0.41 -53.26 -11.78
CA GLN A 31 0.64 -52.42 -10.64
C GLN A 31 -0.53 -51.49 -10.40
N THR A 32 -1.15 -51.62 -9.23
CA THR A 32 -2.37 -50.87 -8.89
C THR A 32 -2.23 -50.19 -7.51
N ILE A 33 -2.92 -49.08 -7.34
CA ILE A 33 -3.07 -48.47 -6.04
C ILE A 33 -4.15 -49.21 -5.24
N THR A 34 -3.79 -49.64 -4.05
CA THR A 34 -4.69 -50.28 -3.09
C THR A 34 -5.19 -49.34 -2.00
N ARG A 35 -4.52 -48.20 -1.77
CA ARG A 35 -4.93 -47.13 -0.82
C ARG A 35 -4.50 -45.77 -1.32
N GLY A 36 -5.38 -44.77 -1.20
CA GLY A 36 -5.06 -43.37 -1.52
C GLY A 36 -5.01 -43.06 -3.01
N PRO A 37 -4.27 -42.06 -3.45
CA PRO A 37 -3.47 -41.08 -2.68
C PRO A 37 -4.25 -40.25 -1.69
N TYR A 38 -3.58 -39.87 -0.58
CA TYR A 38 -4.12 -38.96 0.42
C TYR A 38 -3.07 -37.97 0.93
N LEU A 39 -3.54 -36.84 1.43
CA LEU A 39 -2.73 -35.69 1.80
C LEU A 39 -2.57 -35.57 3.31
N GLN A 40 -1.34 -35.30 3.76
CA GLN A 40 -1.03 -35.02 5.16
C GLN A 40 0.01 -33.92 5.28
N GLN A 41 0.12 -33.27 6.45
CA GLN A 41 1.06 -32.18 6.72
C GLN A 41 1.05 -31.07 5.63
N LEU A 42 -0.14 -30.72 5.16
CA LEU A 42 -0.29 -29.64 4.18
C LEU A 42 -0.11 -28.28 4.87
N GLY A 43 1.07 -27.71 4.70
CA GLY A 43 1.46 -26.41 5.24
C GLY A 43 1.71 -25.36 4.16
N GLN A 44 2.40 -24.28 4.54
CA GLN A 44 2.69 -23.17 3.62
C GLN A 44 3.66 -23.54 2.49
N ASN A 45 4.61 -24.41 2.78
CA ASN A 45 5.74 -24.71 1.88
C ASN A 45 5.98 -26.19 1.63
N GLY A 46 5.04 -27.05 2.06
CA GLY A 46 5.17 -28.50 1.89
C GLY A 46 3.89 -29.25 2.12
N VAL A 47 3.88 -30.51 1.65
CA VAL A 47 2.81 -31.50 1.84
C VAL A 47 3.41 -32.89 1.81
N ILE A 48 2.81 -33.83 2.52
CA ILE A 48 3.10 -35.26 2.38
C ILE A 48 1.97 -35.90 1.57
N ILE A 49 2.33 -36.63 0.52
CA ILE A 49 1.42 -37.44 -0.28
C ILE A 49 1.71 -38.91 0.04
N ARG A 50 0.68 -39.65 0.41
CA ARG A 50 0.79 -41.08 0.74
C ARG A 50 -0.13 -41.90 -0.13
N TRP A 51 0.35 -43.11 -0.48
CA TRP A 51 -0.45 -44.14 -1.13
C TRP A 51 0.10 -45.52 -0.86
N ARG A 52 -0.66 -46.56 -1.17
CA ARG A 52 -0.24 -47.97 -1.09
C ARG A 52 -0.43 -48.64 -2.43
N THR A 53 0.49 -49.52 -2.82
CA THR A 53 0.39 -50.38 -4.02
C THR A 53 0.30 -51.85 -3.66
N ASP A 54 -0.20 -52.68 -4.59
CA ASP A 54 -0.27 -54.13 -4.49
C ASP A 54 1.08 -54.83 -4.54
N VAL A 55 2.06 -54.23 -5.22
CA VAL A 55 3.43 -54.72 -5.34
C VAL A 55 4.42 -53.60 -5.00
N PRO A 56 5.62 -53.95 -4.49
CA PRO A 56 6.64 -52.95 -4.21
C PRO A 56 7.09 -52.19 -5.45
N THR A 57 7.12 -50.87 -5.39
CA THR A 57 7.52 -49.99 -6.49
C THR A 57 8.28 -48.79 -6.00
N GLN A 58 8.92 -48.04 -6.91
CA GLN A 58 9.42 -46.69 -6.64
C GLN A 58 8.27 -45.74 -6.34
N SER A 59 8.57 -44.64 -5.67
CA SER A 59 7.60 -43.60 -5.35
C SER A 59 7.88 -42.34 -6.18
N LEU A 60 7.05 -42.03 -7.15
CA LEU A 60 7.19 -40.81 -7.96
C LEU A 60 5.96 -39.92 -7.80
N VAL A 61 6.19 -38.63 -7.50
CA VAL A 61 5.19 -37.58 -7.56
C VAL A 61 5.59 -36.52 -8.59
N THR A 62 4.75 -36.31 -9.57
CA THR A 62 4.86 -35.19 -10.51
C THR A 62 3.85 -34.13 -10.11
N PHE A 63 4.26 -32.88 -9.99
CA PHE A 63 3.37 -31.80 -9.54
C PHE A 63 3.63 -30.47 -10.25
N ASN A 64 2.59 -29.64 -10.34
CA ASN A 64 2.65 -28.37 -11.02
C ASN A 64 1.71 -27.34 -10.38
N ILE A 65 2.05 -26.04 -10.54
CA ILE A 65 1.14 -24.95 -10.15
C ILE A 65 -0.03 -24.94 -11.14
N ASP A 66 -1.25 -24.96 -10.61
CA ASP A 66 -2.48 -24.77 -11.38
C ASP A 66 -2.75 -23.28 -11.55
N SER A 67 -2.21 -22.68 -12.64
CA SER A 67 -2.38 -21.26 -12.94
C SER A 67 -3.33 -21.07 -14.12
N PRO A 68 -4.54 -20.55 -13.91
CA PRO A 68 -5.51 -20.32 -14.99
C PRO A 68 -5.08 -19.25 -16.03
N ASN A 69 -4.06 -18.43 -15.71
CA ASN A 69 -3.65 -17.29 -16.54
C ASN A 69 -2.33 -17.46 -17.30
N ASN A 70 -1.63 -18.57 -17.12
CA ASN A 70 -0.38 -18.82 -17.84
C ASN A 70 -0.62 -19.89 -18.92
N GLY A 71 -0.93 -19.46 -20.14
CA GLY A 71 -0.91 -20.33 -21.33
C GLY A 71 0.48 -20.89 -21.69
N GLY A 72 1.45 -20.79 -20.80
CA GLY A 72 2.75 -21.44 -20.86
C GLY A 72 2.75 -22.67 -19.96
N ALA A 73 2.85 -23.87 -20.53
CA ALA A 73 3.09 -25.10 -19.78
C ALA A 73 4.34 -24.93 -18.92
N THR A 74 4.17 -24.76 -17.59
CA THR A 74 5.29 -24.83 -16.66
C THR A 74 5.81 -26.26 -16.66
N THR A 75 7.13 -26.45 -16.74
CA THR A 75 7.72 -27.79 -16.66
C THR A 75 7.33 -28.42 -15.31
N PRO A 76 6.68 -29.59 -15.31
CA PRO A 76 6.32 -30.26 -14.07
C PRO A 76 7.55 -30.53 -13.20
N LYS A 77 7.41 -30.30 -11.91
CA LYS A 77 8.40 -30.71 -10.92
C LYS A 77 8.21 -32.18 -10.58
N ILE A 78 9.29 -32.86 -10.27
CA ILE A 78 9.31 -34.29 -9.97
C ILE A 78 10.01 -34.49 -8.62
N GLU A 79 9.40 -35.33 -7.77
CA GLU A 79 10.00 -35.88 -6.57
C GLU A 79 9.98 -37.39 -6.70
N LEU A 80 11.16 -38.00 -6.66
CA LEU A 80 11.37 -39.43 -6.85
C LEU A 80 12.10 -40.06 -5.65
N ASP A 81 11.51 -41.09 -5.06
CA ASP A 81 12.19 -41.98 -4.13
C ASP A 81 12.34 -43.34 -4.80
N ASN A 82 13.60 -43.76 -4.98
CA ASN A 82 13.98 -45.03 -5.63
C ASN A 82 13.78 -46.26 -4.74
N LEU A 83 13.40 -46.08 -3.46
CA LEU A 83 13.14 -47.21 -2.56
C LEU A 83 11.90 -47.98 -3.07
N SER A 84 12.09 -49.28 -3.32
CA SER A 84 10.99 -50.16 -3.68
C SER A 84 10.19 -50.52 -2.43
N THR A 85 8.96 -50.05 -2.39
CA THR A 85 8.04 -50.19 -1.24
C THR A 85 6.60 -50.33 -1.71
N THR A 86 5.75 -50.88 -0.87
CA THR A 86 4.29 -50.84 -1.05
C THR A 86 3.64 -49.69 -0.29
N GLU A 87 4.29 -49.09 0.73
CA GLU A 87 3.84 -47.94 1.48
C GLU A 87 4.62 -46.71 1.04
N HIS A 88 4.02 -45.85 0.23
CA HIS A 88 4.66 -44.68 -0.35
C HIS A 88 4.39 -43.45 0.51
N ILE A 89 5.46 -42.72 0.84
CA ILE A 89 5.41 -41.48 1.63
C ILE A 89 6.35 -40.46 0.97
N VAL A 90 5.81 -39.56 0.18
CA VAL A 90 6.59 -38.55 -0.53
C VAL A 90 6.31 -37.19 0.05
N GLN A 91 7.38 -36.51 0.48
CA GLN A 91 7.29 -35.13 1.01
C GLN A 91 7.70 -34.13 -0.06
N LEU A 92 6.77 -33.29 -0.51
CA LEU A 92 7.06 -32.14 -1.34
C LEU A 92 7.45 -30.96 -0.46
N LYS A 93 8.51 -30.23 -0.85
CA LYS A 93 9.05 -29.07 -0.12
C LYS A 93 9.26 -27.87 -1.05
N GLY A 94 9.47 -26.69 -0.48
CA GLY A 94 9.74 -25.47 -1.25
C GLY A 94 8.57 -25.04 -2.12
N LEU A 95 7.37 -25.35 -1.67
CA LEU A 95 6.13 -24.89 -2.30
C LEU A 95 5.88 -23.41 -1.97
N GLN A 96 5.12 -22.74 -2.83
CA GLN A 96 4.66 -21.37 -2.58
C GLN A 96 3.40 -21.41 -1.71
N ALA A 97 3.29 -20.48 -0.76
CA ALA A 97 2.11 -20.36 0.09
C ALA A 97 0.89 -19.95 -0.75
N ASN A 98 -0.31 -20.29 -0.26
CA ASN A 98 -1.59 -19.92 -0.86
C ASN A 98 -1.70 -20.23 -2.37
N THR A 99 -1.11 -21.35 -2.79
CA THR A 99 -0.96 -21.72 -4.20
C THR A 99 -1.57 -23.09 -4.46
N LYS A 100 -2.37 -23.17 -5.51
CA LYS A 100 -2.97 -24.42 -5.96
C LYS A 100 -1.97 -25.23 -6.79
N TYR A 101 -1.79 -26.51 -6.43
CA TYR A 101 -0.97 -27.49 -7.15
C TYR A 101 -1.82 -28.65 -7.59
N THR A 102 -1.62 -29.13 -8.80
CA THR A 102 -2.08 -30.45 -9.25
C THR A 102 -0.93 -31.43 -9.11
N TYR A 103 -1.26 -32.72 -8.86
CA TYR A 103 -0.25 -33.76 -8.75
C TYR A 103 -0.70 -35.10 -9.36
N THR A 104 0.28 -35.91 -9.68
CA THR A 104 0.15 -37.28 -10.16
C THR A 104 1.10 -38.16 -9.37
N VAL A 105 0.64 -39.32 -8.94
CA VAL A 105 1.52 -40.34 -8.31
C VAL A 105 1.73 -41.53 -9.26
N GLY A 106 2.89 -42.17 -9.19
CA GLY A 106 3.21 -43.30 -10.02
C GLY A 106 4.63 -43.76 -9.87
N THR A 107 5.18 -44.29 -10.96
CA THR A 107 6.57 -44.68 -11.14
C THR A 107 7.14 -43.93 -12.34
N GLU A 108 8.43 -44.07 -12.61
CA GLU A 108 9.05 -43.44 -13.79
C GLU A 108 8.43 -43.90 -15.11
N THR A 109 7.85 -45.10 -15.13
CA THR A 109 7.31 -45.71 -16.34
C THR A 109 5.81 -45.61 -16.48
N LYS A 110 5.08 -45.34 -15.36
CA LYS A 110 3.61 -45.37 -15.39
C LYS A 110 2.99 -44.46 -14.35
N PRO A 111 2.08 -43.52 -14.72
CA PRO A 111 1.21 -42.87 -13.77
C PRO A 111 0.19 -43.87 -13.21
N LEU A 112 -0.01 -43.84 -11.88
CA LEU A 112 -0.95 -44.73 -11.18
C LEU A 112 -2.23 -43.99 -10.77
N ALA A 113 -2.12 -42.72 -10.37
CA ALA A 113 -3.29 -41.89 -10.12
C ALA A 113 -3.04 -40.44 -10.58
N SER A 114 -3.99 -39.92 -11.34
CA SER A 114 -3.96 -38.55 -11.87
C SER A 114 -5.41 -38.05 -12.14
N GLY A 115 -5.56 -36.77 -12.39
CA GLY A 115 -6.84 -36.17 -12.80
C GLY A 115 -7.34 -35.08 -11.84
N LYS A 116 -8.58 -34.65 -12.02
CA LYS A 116 -9.18 -33.46 -11.39
C LYS A 116 -9.28 -33.52 -9.86
N ASP A 117 -9.27 -34.69 -9.28
CA ASP A 117 -9.40 -34.89 -7.82
C ASP A 117 -8.06 -34.79 -7.08
N TYR A 118 -6.93 -34.81 -7.82
CA TYR A 118 -5.61 -34.81 -7.25
C TYR A 118 -4.97 -33.42 -7.32
N TYR A 119 -5.31 -32.60 -6.35
CA TYR A 119 -4.78 -31.26 -6.18
C TYR A 119 -4.76 -30.87 -4.70
N PHE A 120 -4.01 -29.84 -4.36
CA PHE A 120 -4.06 -29.21 -3.03
C PHE A 120 -3.80 -27.70 -3.16
N ILE A 121 -4.22 -26.95 -2.13
CA ILE A 121 -3.88 -25.56 -1.97
C ILE A 121 -3.03 -25.42 -0.71
N THR A 122 -1.80 -24.94 -0.84
CA THR A 122 -0.93 -24.73 0.32
C THR A 122 -1.51 -23.72 1.28
N ALA A 123 -1.21 -23.85 2.57
CA ALA A 123 -1.65 -22.93 3.59
C ALA A 123 -1.27 -21.48 3.22
N PRO A 124 -2.13 -20.50 3.51
CA PRO A 124 -1.78 -19.09 3.32
C PRO A 124 -0.71 -18.65 4.32
N SER A 125 0.00 -17.57 3.98
CA SER A 125 0.83 -16.88 4.95
C SER A 125 -0.06 -16.09 5.94
N PRO A 126 0.44 -15.71 7.11
CA PRO A 126 -0.32 -14.91 8.08
C PRO A 126 -0.79 -13.54 7.55
N THR A 127 -0.28 -13.10 6.39
CA THR A 127 -0.62 -11.83 5.75
C THR A 127 -1.63 -11.96 4.61
N ASP A 128 -1.97 -13.18 4.19
CA ASP A 128 -2.84 -13.40 3.03
C ASP A 128 -4.32 -13.19 3.32
N ASN A 129 -4.73 -13.22 4.59
CA ASN A 129 -6.09 -12.90 5.08
C ASN A 129 -7.22 -13.56 4.27
N ARG A 130 -7.05 -14.82 3.84
CA ARG A 130 -8.15 -15.55 3.22
C ARG A 130 -8.90 -16.41 4.25
N PRO A 131 -10.21 -16.65 4.05
CA PRO A 131 -10.95 -17.55 4.91
C PRO A 131 -10.38 -18.98 4.91
N ILE A 132 -10.25 -19.58 6.08
CA ILE A 132 -9.82 -20.97 6.29
C ILE A 132 -11.07 -21.81 6.57
N ASN A 133 -11.31 -22.79 5.73
CA ASN A 133 -12.47 -23.68 5.83
C ASN A 133 -12.05 -25.00 6.47
N ILE A 134 -12.71 -25.38 7.55
CA ILE A 134 -12.37 -26.54 8.38
C ILE A 134 -13.59 -27.46 8.48
N TRP A 135 -13.36 -28.76 8.31
CA TRP A 135 -14.32 -29.81 8.55
C TRP A 135 -13.88 -30.63 9.77
N ALA A 136 -14.76 -30.86 10.72
CA ALA A 136 -14.46 -31.62 11.93
C ALA A 136 -15.56 -32.64 12.20
N MET A 137 -15.15 -33.87 12.57
CA MET A 137 -16.01 -34.94 12.98
C MET A 137 -15.25 -36.06 13.68
N GLY A 138 -15.89 -36.79 14.57
CA GLY A 138 -15.41 -37.98 15.21
C GLY A 138 -16.38 -39.12 15.06
N ASP A 139 -15.95 -40.34 15.50
CA ASP A 139 -16.79 -41.56 15.61
C ASP A 139 -17.46 -41.90 14.25
N PHE A 140 -16.69 -41.77 13.15
CA PHE A 140 -17.28 -41.70 11.82
C PHE A 140 -17.05 -42.93 10.93
N GLY A 141 -15.99 -43.71 11.17
CA GLY A 141 -15.68 -44.88 10.38
C GLY A 141 -16.35 -46.14 10.95
N ASP A 142 -17.67 -46.22 10.92
CA ASP A 142 -18.42 -47.40 11.36
C ASP A 142 -19.42 -47.87 10.30
N ASN A 143 -19.15 -49.03 9.73
CA ASN A 143 -20.04 -49.74 8.82
C ASN A 143 -20.49 -51.13 9.38
N SER A 144 -20.39 -51.28 10.69
CA SER A 144 -20.76 -52.56 11.35
C SER A 144 -22.24 -52.86 11.28
N THR A 145 -23.06 -51.83 11.05
CA THR A 145 -24.51 -51.94 10.81
C THR A 145 -24.94 -51.10 9.62
N GLU A 146 -26.03 -51.47 8.95
CA GLU A 146 -26.60 -50.68 7.86
C GLU A 146 -26.99 -49.27 8.29
N VAL A 147 -27.40 -49.09 9.57
CA VAL A 147 -27.76 -47.79 10.13
C VAL A 147 -26.56 -46.87 10.22
N TYR A 148 -25.45 -47.34 10.70
CA TYR A 148 -24.21 -46.54 10.82
C TYR A 148 -23.59 -46.22 9.44
N GLU A 149 -23.59 -47.21 8.52
CA GLU A 149 -23.16 -46.98 7.13
C GLU A 149 -24.04 -45.94 6.42
N LYS A 150 -25.34 -45.99 6.58
CA LYS A 150 -26.27 -44.98 6.02
C LYS A 150 -26.04 -43.62 6.63
N ASN A 151 -25.80 -43.54 7.94
CA ASN A 151 -25.48 -42.27 8.62
C ASN A 151 -24.17 -41.67 8.11
N GLN A 152 -23.10 -42.47 8.07
CA GLN A 152 -21.81 -42.05 7.54
C GLN A 152 -21.93 -41.56 6.09
N THR A 153 -22.65 -42.28 5.26
CA THR A 153 -22.93 -41.94 3.86
C THR A 153 -23.63 -40.57 3.76
N ALA A 154 -24.71 -40.40 4.54
CA ALA A 154 -25.48 -39.17 4.54
C ALA A 154 -24.65 -37.96 5.02
N VAL A 155 -23.87 -38.13 6.08
CA VAL A 155 -22.97 -37.07 6.57
C VAL A 155 -21.94 -36.66 5.51
N LYS A 156 -21.32 -37.63 4.81
CA LYS A 156 -20.41 -37.37 3.69
C LYS A 156 -21.10 -36.62 2.55
N GLU A 157 -22.29 -37.05 2.15
CA GLU A 157 -23.04 -36.36 1.10
C GLU A 157 -23.40 -34.91 1.49
N GLN A 158 -23.83 -34.70 2.73
CA GLN A 158 -24.13 -33.34 3.19
C GLN A 158 -22.90 -32.47 3.31
N TYR A 159 -21.75 -33.01 3.69
CA TYR A 159 -20.49 -32.31 3.59
C TYR A 159 -20.22 -31.86 2.13
N LEU A 160 -20.28 -32.76 1.17
CA LEU A 160 -20.03 -32.44 -0.24
C LEU A 160 -21.00 -31.38 -0.81
N LYS A 161 -22.26 -31.36 -0.32
CA LYS A 161 -23.26 -30.36 -0.73
C LYS A 161 -23.06 -29.00 -0.04
N ASN A 162 -22.55 -28.98 1.19
CA ASN A 162 -22.49 -27.79 2.04
C ASN A 162 -21.08 -27.20 2.19
N LYS A 163 -20.04 -27.91 1.75
CA LYS A 163 -18.66 -27.40 1.84
C LYS A 163 -18.49 -26.15 0.99
N SER A 164 -17.58 -25.28 1.38
CA SER A 164 -17.06 -24.19 0.55
C SER A 164 -16.30 -24.77 -0.65
N ASN A 165 -15.83 -23.92 -1.56
CA ASN A 165 -15.09 -24.35 -2.76
C ASN A 165 -13.89 -25.25 -2.45
N TYR A 166 -13.20 -25.01 -1.33
CA TYR A 166 -12.07 -25.79 -0.86
C TYR A 166 -12.13 -25.97 0.66
N THR A 167 -11.78 -27.16 1.15
CA THR A 167 -11.62 -27.44 2.58
C THR A 167 -10.13 -27.50 2.89
N ASP A 168 -9.67 -26.61 3.74
CA ASP A 168 -8.26 -26.48 4.09
C ASP A 168 -7.78 -27.56 5.03
N LEU A 169 -8.59 -27.87 6.03
CA LEU A 169 -8.29 -28.81 7.10
C LEU A 169 -9.48 -29.73 7.36
N TRP A 170 -9.20 -31.02 7.49
CA TRP A 170 -10.15 -32.00 8.01
C TRP A 170 -9.63 -32.53 9.34
N LEU A 171 -10.32 -32.19 10.44
CA LEU A 171 -9.96 -32.60 11.80
C LEU A 171 -10.74 -33.88 12.16
N TRP A 172 -10.02 -34.96 12.45
CA TRP A 172 -10.56 -36.22 12.89
C TRP A 172 -10.47 -36.29 14.42
N LEU A 173 -11.62 -36.51 15.10
CA LEU A 173 -11.72 -36.37 16.54
C LEU A 173 -11.63 -37.70 17.29
N GLY A 174 -11.03 -38.70 16.69
CA GLY A 174 -10.85 -40.02 17.27
C GLY A 174 -11.96 -41.01 16.93
N ASP A 175 -11.75 -42.27 17.24
CA ASP A 175 -12.57 -43.42 16.84
C ASP A 175 -12.85 -43.34 15.35
N ASN A 176 -11.75 -43.32 14.60
CA ASN A 176 -11.77 -43.06 13.17
C ASN A 176 -12.19 -44.28 12.37
N ALA A 177 -11.90 -45.50 12.89
CA ALA A 177 -12.23 -46.77 12.26
C ALA A 177 -12.64 -47.85 13.28
N TYR A 178 -13.86 -48.34 13.20
CA TYR A 178 -14.47 -49.31 14.11
C TYR A 178 -14.36 -50.75 13.56
N CYS A 179 -14.36 -51.83 14.42
CA CYS A 179 -14.40 -51.72 15.90
C CYS A 179 -13.04 -51.30 16.51
N CYS A 180 -11.90 -51.51 15.88
CA CYS A 180 -10.65 -51.76 16.55
C CYS A 180 -9.46 -51.05 15.88
N GLY A 181 -9.69 -50.20 14.87
CA GLY A 181 -8.64 -49.48 14.16
C GLY A 181 -7.69 -50.37 13.36
N THR A 182 -8.12 -51.53 12.95
CA THR A 182 -7.30 -52.47 12.14
C THR A 182 -7.03 -51.91 10.73
N ASP A 183 -6.04 -52.43 10.03
CA ASP A 183 -5.68 -52.02 8.68
C ASP A 183 -6.86 -52.14 7.69
N ILE A 184 -7.62 -53.27 7.84
CA ILE A 184 -8.79 -53.52 6.97
C ILE A 184 -9.95 -52.59 7.26
N GLU A 185 -10.13 -52.17 8.53
CA GLU A 185 -11.16 -51.22 8.91
C GLU A 185 -10.80 -49.81 8.36
N TYR A 186 -9.56 -49.34 8.56
CA TYR A 186 -9.12 -48.13 7.89
C TYR A 186 -9.29 -48.17 6.39
N GLN A 187 -8.96 -49.31 5.75
CA GLN A 187 -9.12 -49.42 4.31
C GLN A 187 -10.58 -49.26 3.88
N ARG A 188 -11.49 -50.08 4.46
CA ARG A 188 -12.89 -50.10 4.05
C ARG A 188 -13.71 -48.90 4.46
N GLN A 189 -13.51 -48.45 5.72
CA GLN A 189 -14.39 -47.44 6.33
C GLN A 189 -13.91 -46.02 6.05
N ILE A 190 -12.63 -45.84 5.71
CA ILE A 190 -12.00 -44.52 5.48
C ILE A 190 -11.51 -44.39 4.04
N PHE A 191 -10.51 -45.18 3.64
CA PHE A 191 -9.82 -44.90 2.37
C PHE A 191 -10.67 -45.24 1.15
N ASP A 192 -11.37 -46.35 1.15
CA ASP A 192 -12.28 -46.73 0.07
C ASP A 192 -13.57 -45.89 0.12
N PHE A 193 -14.05 -45.60 1.32
CA PHE A 193 -15.32 -44.90 1.53
C PHE A 193 -15.24 -43.42 1.12
N TYR A 194 -14.22 -42.67 1.56
CA TYR A 194 -14.15 -41.26 1.25
C TYR A 194 -13.58 -41.00 -0.16
N GLY A 195 -12.77 -41.88 -0.71
CA GLY A 195 -12.31 -41.83 -2.09
C GLY A 195 -11.43 -40.63 -2.48
N SER A 196 -11.06 -40.56 -3.74
CA SER A 196 -10.14 -39.56 -4.27
C SER A 196 -10.73 -38.13 -4.25
N ASN A 197 -12.06 -38.02 -4.38
CA ASN A 197 -12.74 -36.71 -4.41
C ASN A 197 -12.69 -35.94 -3.07
N ILE A 198 -12.27 -36.59 -1.99
CA ILE A 198 -12.02 -35.98 -0.66
C ILE A 198 -10.56 -36.16 -0.29
N LEU A 199 -10.06 -37.41 -0.18
CA LEU A 199 -8.72 -37.72 0.29
C LEU A 199 -7.62 -37.21 -0.65
N GLY A 200 -7.91 -37.15 -1.96
CA GLY A 200 -6.97 -36.67 -2.98
C GLY A 200 -6.74 -35.15 -2.96
N ASN A 201 -7.57 -34.38 -2.26
CA ASN A 201 -7.48 -32.90 -2.25
C ASN A 201 -7.70 -32.24 -0.89
N THR A 202 -8.00 -33.00 0.17
CA THR A 202 -8.20 -32.47 1.52
C THR A 202 -7.27 -33.16 2.49
N ALA A 203 -6.39 -32.39 3.11
CA ALA A 203 -5.48 -32.92 4.14
C ALA A 203 -6.20 -33.12 5.46
N PHE A 204 -5.95 -34.26 6.11
CA PHE A 204 -6.56 -34.55 7.40
C PHE A 204 -5.53 -34.58 8.55
N PHE A 205 -6.00 -34.19 9.74
CA PHE A 205 -5.25 -34.08 10.97
C PHE A 205 -5.99 -34.83 12.07
N PRO A 206 -5.59 -36.08 12.38
CA PRO A 206 -6.34 -36.96 13.25
C PRO A 206 -5.85 -36.93 14.70
N VAL A 207 -6.73 -37.25 15.63
CA VAL A 207 -6.38 -37.73 16.97
C VAL A 207 -6.82 -39.18 17.10
N PRO A 208 -6.20 -39.99 17.98
CA PRO A 208 -6.68 -41.34 18.27
C PRO A 208 -7.84 -41.28 19.28
N GLY A 209 -8.80 -42.20 19.13
CA GLY A 209 -9.78 -42.53 20.16
C GLY A 209 -9.45 -43.82 20.85
N ASN A 210 -10.37 -44.33 21.69
CA ASN A 210 -10.17 -45.63 22.38
C ASN A 210 -10.26 -46.79 21.39
N HIS A 211 -11.07 -46.73 20.34
CA HIS A 211 -11.20 -47.80 19.34
C HIS A 211 -9.93 -48.02 18.54
N GLU A 212 -9.09 -47.03 18.34
CA GLU A 212 -7.77 -47.20 17.71
C GLU A 212 -6.86 -48.13 18.54
N TYR A 213 -6.97 -48.09 19.88
CA TYR A 213 -6.17 -48.86 20.79
C TYR A 213 -6.70 -50.28 21.02
N TYR A 214 -7.90 -50.59 20.58
CA TYR A 214 -8.49 -51.94 20.74
C TYR A 214 -7.92 -52.95 19.73
N GLU A 215 -7.11 -52.55 18.77
CA GLU A 215 -6.45 -53.43 17.82
C GLU A 215 -5.64 -54.56 18.50
N THR A 216 -4.97 -54.24 19.62
CA THR A 216 -4.19 -55.19 20.39
C THR A 216 -4.43 -54.99 21.88
N ALA A 217 -4.31 -56.08 22.64
CA ALA A 217 -4.48 -56.00 24.13
C ALA A 217 -3.47 -55.08 24.84
N THR A 218 -2.34 -54.80 24.19
CA THR A 218 -1.27 -53.92 24.73
C THR A 218 -1.17 -52.58 24.03
N GLY A 219 -2.03 -52.29 23.04
CA GLY A 219 -1.96 -51.12 22.18
C GLY A 219 -1.87 -49.80 22.92
N GLN A 220 -2.64 -49.65 24.01
CA GLN A 220 -2.63 -48.45 24.87
C GLN A 220 -1.23 -48.15 25.45
N VAL A 221 -0.42 -49.20 25.73
CA VAL A 221 0.89 -49.06 26.38
C VAL A 221 2.02 -49.04 25.34
N ASP A 222 2.02 -50.03 24.42
CA ASP A 222 3.13 -50.22 23.49
C ASP A 222 3.00 -49.48 22.18
N LYS A 223 1.82 -48.94 21.91
CA LYS A 223 1.51 -48.02 20.75
C LYS A 223 1.75 -48.71 19.39
N LYS A 224 1.74 -50.01 19.32
CA LYS A 224 1.91 -50.79 18.09
C LYS A 224 0.60 -51.02 17.37
N ILE A 225 -0.08 -49.97 17.03
CA ILE A 225 -1.39 -49.96 16.38
C ILE A 225 -1.29 -49.41 14.95
N ASN A 226 -2.25 -49.74 14.08
CA ASN A 226 -2.24 -49.32 12.69
C ASN A 226 -2.44 -47.81 12.52
N TYR A 227 -3.15 -47.16 13.42
CA TYR A 227 -3.31 -45.71 13.41
C TYR A 227 -1.94 -45.02 13.16
N PHE A 228 -0.91 -45.35 13.93
CA PHE A 228 0.42 -44.75 13.78
C PHE A 228 1.15 -45.15 12.50
N LYS A 229 0.72 -46.22 11.80
CA LYS A 229 1.30 -46.63 10.51
C LYS A 229 0.72 -45.83 9.34
N VAL A 230 -0.60 -45.53 9.40
CA VAL A 230 -1.30 -44.87 8.30
C VAL A 230 -1.22 -43.34 8.34
N ILE A 231 -0.70 -42.73 9.40
CA ILE A 231 -0.59 -41.28 9.53
C ILE A 231 0.84 -40.74 9.41
N SER A 232 0.94 -39.51 8.93
CA SER A 232 2.15 -38.66 8.97
C SER A 232 1.75 -37.30 9.48
N VAL A 233 2.04 -37.00 10.75
CA VAL A 233 1.67 -35.74 11.42
C VAL A 233 2.93 -34.94 11.76
N PRO A 234 2.86 -33.61 12.01
CA PRO A 234 4.03 -32.77 12.24
C PRO A 234 4.65 -33.03 13.60
N THR A 235 5.59 -33.99 13.67
CA THR A 235 6.22 -34.42 14.92
C THR A 235 7.41 -33.57 15.35
N LYS A 236 8.03 -32.86 14.40
CA LYS A 236 9.23 -32.03 14.61
C LYS A 236 8.98 -30.54 14.43
N GLY A 237 7.70 -30.12 14.46
CA GLY A 237 7.32 -28.72 14.26
C GLY A 237 7.36 -28.27 12.81
N GLU A 238 7.21 -29.20 11.85
CA GLU A 238 7.29 -28.93 10.40
C GLU A 238 6.29 -27.89 9.91
N MET A 239 5.21 -27.69 10.66
CA MET A 239 4.17 -26.73 10.38
C MET A 239 4.08 -25.62 11.45
N GLY A 240 5.17 -25.34 12.19
CA GLY A 240 5.28 -24.21 13.11
C GLY A 240 4.82 -24.49 14.55
N GLY A 241 4.41 -25.71 14.92
CA GLY A 241 4.14 -26.13 16.30
C GLY A 241 5.39 -26.48 17.09
N LEU A 242 5.23 -26.78 18.38
CA LEU A 242 6.32 -27.27 19.22
C LEU A 242 6.61 -28.75 18.88
N PRO A 243 7.86 -29.14 18.63
CA PRO A 243 8.19 -30.54 18.38
C PRO A 243 7.75 -31.47 19.54
N SER A 244 6.91 -32.44 19.23
CA SER A 244 6.51 -33.51 20.18
C SER A 244 7.41 -34.75 20.09
N ASN A 245 8.06 -34.93 18.94
CA ASN A 245 8.84 -36.11 18.55
C ASN A 245 8.07 -37.43 18.59
N THR A 246 6.72 -37.34 18.56
CA THR A 246 5.82 -38.51 18.55
C THR A 246 4.62 -38.24 17.63
N LYS A 247 3.97 -39.27 17.13
CA LYS A 247 2.69 -39.17 16.39
C LYS A 247 1.45 -39.16 17.27
N GLU A 248 1.62 -39.35 18.56
CA GLU A 248 0.53 -39.48 19.51
C GLU A 248 -0.16 -38.16 19.77
N TYR A 249 0.63 -37.10 19.85
CA TYR A 249 0.19 -35.73 20.00
C TYR A 249 1.12 -34.78 19.25
N TYR A 250 0.56 -33.67 18.76
CA TYR A 250 1.31 -32.70 17.94
C TYR A 250 0.57 -31.36 17.90
N SER A 251 1.26 -30.34 17.46
CA SER A 251 0.66 -29.04 17.17
C SER A 251 1.15 -28.49 15.82
N PHE A 252 0.41 -27.58 15.27
CA PHE A 252 0.76 -26.89 14.03
C PHE A 252 0.04 -25.54 13.92
N ASN A 253 0.59 -24.66 13.09
CA ASN A 253 -0.01 -23.38 12.76
C ASN A 253 -0.57 -23.41 11.34
N TYR A 254 -1.74 -22.84 11.17
CA TYR A 254 -2.37 -22.66 9.87
C TYR A 254 -2.91 -21.23 9.78
N GLU A 255 -2.23 -20.36 9.07
CA GLU A 255 -2.45 -18.90 9.03
C GLU A 255 -2.34 -18.32 10.47
N ASN A 256 -3.41 -17.76 11.03
CA ASN A 256 -3.48 -17.19 12.38
C ASN A 256 -4.08 -18.15 13.43
N ILE A 257 -4.14 -19.44 13.10
CA ILE A 257 -4.73 -20.48 13.95
C ILE A 257 -3.62 -21.40 14.47
N HIS A 258 -3.58 -21.61 15.77
CA HIS A 258 -2.77 -22.65 16.41
C HIS A 258 -3.65 -23.84 16.74
N ILE A 259 -3.30 -25.02 16.23
CA ILE A 259 -4.08 -26.26 16.41
C ILE A 259 -3.23 -27.27 17.15
N ILE A 260 -3.81 -27.85 18.23
CA ILE A 260 -3.18 -28.85 19.06
C ILE A 260 -4.02 -30.13 19.01
N ALA A 261 -3.40 -31.22 18.68
CA ALA A 261 -3.99 -32.56 18.61
C ALA A 261 -3.42 -33.43 19.75
N LEU A 262 -4.26 -33.96 20.59
CA LEU A 262 -3.86 -34.71 21.81
C LEU A 262 -4.42 -36.11 21.82
N ASP A 263 -3.69 -37.03 22.49
CA ASP A 263 -4.13 -38.38 22.76
C ASP A 263 -4.73 -38.47 24.18
N SER A 264 -6.03 -38.70 24.23
CA SER A 264 -6.76 -38.78 25.51
C SER A 264 -6.87 -40.19 26.10
N TYR A 265 -6.43 -41.26 25.38
CA TYR A 265 -6.63 -42.62 25.80
C TYR A 265 -5.33 -43.42 26.05
N GLY A 266 -4.26 -43.06 25.43
CA GLY A 266 -2.97 -43.73 25.64
C GLY A 266 -2.47 -43.66 27.07
N LEU A 267 -1.79 -44.72 27.52
CA LEU A 267 -1.22 -44.81 28.85
C LEU A 267 0.30 -44.64 28.86
N ASP A 268 0.79 -43.94 29.88
CA ASP A 268 2.19 -43.95 30.29
C ASP A 268 2.26 -44.43 31.72
N GLU A 269 3.03 -45.52 31.99
CA GLU A 269 3.16 -46.11 33.31
C GLU A 269 1.84 -46.47 33.99
N GLY A 270 0.82 -46.84 33.22
CA GLY A 270 -0.51 -47.23 33.70
C GLY A 270 -1.46 -46.09 34.04
N LYS A 271 -1.09 -44.86 33.66
CA LYS A 271 -1.93 -43.67 33.85
C LYS A 271 -2.28 -43.03 32.48
N TYR A 272 -3.45 -42.41 32.38
CA TYR A 272 -3.83 -41.66 31.18
C TYR A 272 -2.91 -40.43 31.03
N ARG A 273 -2.16 -40.42 29.94
CA ARG A 273 -1.12 -39.41 29.71
C ARG A 273 -1.67 -37.96 29.59
N LEU A 274 -2.91 -37.80 29.22
CA LEU A 274 -3.49 -36.46 29.02
C LEU A 274 -3.83 -35.80 30.36
N SER A 275 -4.32 -36.55 31.33
CA SER A 275 -4.77 -36.03 32.63
C SER A 275 -3.69 -36.11 33.73
N ASP A 276 -2.57 -36.79 33.49
CA ASP A 276 -1.46 -36.84 34.48
C ASP A 276 -0.51 -35.64 34.29
N PRO A 277 -0.44 -34.68 35.25
CA PRO A 277 0.47 -33.54 35.15
C PRO A 277 1.96 -33.89 35.04
N GLN A 278 2.36 -35.13 35.43
CA GLN A 278 3.72 -35.60 35.32
C GLN A 278 4.05 -36.23 33.96
N SER A 279 3.04 -36.48 33.13
CA SER A 279 3.22 -37.09 31.81
C SER A 279 3.95 -36.17 30.86
N LYS A 280 4.64 -36.75 29.87
CA LYS A 280 5.32 -36.00 28.82
C LYS A 280 4.33 -35.20 27.97
N GLN A 281 3.15 -35.75 27.69
CA GLN A 281 2.14 -35.06 26.89
C GLN A 281 1.59 -33.82 27.59
N TYR A 282 1.24 -33.95 28.90
CA TYR A 282 0.72 -32.80 29.66
C TYR A 282 1.75 -31.66 29.73
N GLN A 283 3.00 -32.00 30.07
CA GLN A 283 4.08 -31.01 30.13
C GLN A 283 4.37 -30.39 28.76
N TRP A 284 4.34 -31.18 27.72
CA TRP A 284 4.49 -30.67 26.35
C TRP A 284 3.33 -29.73 25.99
N LEU A 285 2.07 -30.09 26.31
CA LEU A 285 0.91 -29.24 26.07
C LEU A 285 1.07 -27.86 26.74
N VAL A 286 1.47 -27.83 28.01
CA VAL A 286 1.71 -26.57 28.75
C VAL A 286 2.81 -25.75 28.07
N ASN A 287 3.90 -26.41 27.66
CA ASN A 287 5.01 -25.71 26.97
C ASN A 287 4.60 -25.18 25.59
N ASP A 288 3.80 -25.94 24.84
CA ASP A 288 3.32 -25.54 23.51
C ASP A 288 2.38 -24.34 23.60
N LEU A 289 1.42 -24.37 24.55
CA LEU A 289 0.54 -23.24 24.83
C LEU A 289 1.29 -21.97 25.27
N GLU A 290 2.34 -22.12 26.10
CA GLU A 290 3.19 -20.99 26.48
C GLU A 290 3.99 -20.47 25.27
N ALA A 291 4.51 -21.36 24.45
CA ALA A 291 5.29 -21.01 23.26
C ALA A 291 4.45 -20.33 22.15
N SER A 292 3.17 -20.68 22.05
CA SER A 292 2.25 -20.12 21.05
C SER A 292 1.57 -18.82 21.49
N LYS A 293 1.65 -18.45 22.75
CA LYS A 293 1.01 -17.30 23.36
C LYS A 293 1.30 -16.00 22.61
N GLY A 294 0.25 -15.34 22.14
CA GLY A 294 0.33 -14.07 21.39
C GLY A 294 0.85 -14.19 19.96
N LYS A 295 1.11 -15.41 19.46
CA LYS A 295 1.56 -15.66 18.09
C LYS A 295 0.42 -16.01 17.13
N SER A 296 -0.66 -16.55 17.63
CA SER A 296 -1.87 -16.88 16.87
C SER A 296 -3.08 -16.19 17.47
N LEU A 297 -4.03 -15.86 16.65
CA LEU A 297 -5.28 -15.25 17.12
C LEU A 297 -6.24 -16.30 17.71
N TRP A 298 -6.24 -17.49 17.10
CA TRP A 298 -7.10 -18.60 17.50
C TRP A 298 -6.28 -19.77 18.04
N THR A 299 -6.75 -20.38 19.12
CA THR A 299 -6.22 -21.64 19.65
C THR A 299 -7.35 -22.68 19.67
N ILE A 300 -7.17 -23.76 18.92
CA ILE A 300 -8.10 -24.88 18.83
C ILE A 300 -7.41 -26.14 19.31
N ILE A 301 -8.05 -26.89 20.19
CA ILE A 301 -7.51 -28.15 20.67
C ILE A 301 -8.47 -29.29 20.31
N THR A 302 -7.93 -30.40 19.82
CA THR A 302 -8.69 -31.59 19.47
C THR A 302 -8.19 -32.78 20.28
N PHE A 303 -9.09 -33.53 20.84
CA PHE A 303 -8.85 -34.84 21.46
C PHE A 303 -10.17 -35.60 21.60
N HIS A 304 -10.12 -36.91 21.81
CA HIS A 304 -11.32 -37.74 21.70
C HIS A 304 -12.27 -37.59 22.87
N HIS A 305 -11.83 -37.80 24.13
CA HIS A 305 -12.70 -37.88 25.32
C HIS A 305 -13.15 -36.49 25.85
N PRO A 306 -14.45 -36.14 25.79
CA PRO A 306 -14.93 -34.80 26.14
C PRO A 306 -14.95 -34.50 27.61
N PRO A 307 -14.52 -33.32 28.07
CA PRO A 307 -14.66 -32.93 29.48
C PRO A 307 -16.09 -32.66 29.91
N TYR A 308 -17.02 -32.42 28.95
CA TYR A 308 -18.43 -32.16 29.21
C TYR A 308 -19.30 -32.93 28.22
N THR A 309 -20.05 -33.91 28.71
CA THR A 309 -21.09 -34.66 28.01
C THR A 309 -22.00 -35.35 29.00
N LYS A 310 -23.29 -35.56 28.59
CA LYS A 310 -24.27 -36.37 29.31
C LYS A 310 -25.19 -37.07 28.33
N ARG A 311 -24.63 -37.65 27.28
CA ARG A 311 -25.38 -38.34 26.24
C ARG A 311 -25.11 -39.83 26.25
N SER A 312 -24.37 -40.36 25.30
CA SER A 312 -23.97 -41.78 25.34
C SER A 312 -22.87 -42.05 26.37
N HIS A 313 -22.18 -41.00 26.78
CA HIS A 313 -21.20 -41.02 27.85
C HIS A 313 -21.52 -39.96 28.89
N ASP A 314 -21.09 -40.17 30.15
CA ASP A 314 -21.37 -39.29 31.28
C ASP A 314 -20.10 -38.74 31.96
N SER A 315 -19.79 -37.47 31.68
CA SER A 315 -18.63 -36.78 32.27
C SER A 315 -18.71 -36.56 33.79
N ASP A 316 -19.79 -36.94 34.48
CA ASP A 316 -19.87 -36.98 35.96
C ASP A 316 -19.47 -38.32 36.56
N GLY A 317 -19.59 -39.42 35.79
CA GLY A 317 -19.41 -40.78 36.27
C GLY A 317 -18.18 -41.49 35.72
N GLU A 318 -17.74 -41.17 34.52
CA GLU A 318 -16.59 -41.81 33.88
C GLU A 318 -15.27 -41.20 34.35
N ALA A 319 -14.43 -42.02 34.95
CA ALA A 319 -13.24 -41.55 35.66
C ALA A 319 -12.22 -40.80 34.79
N ASP A 320 -12.08 -41.18 33.50
CA ASP A 320 -11.20 -40.58 32.52
C ASP A 320 -11.74 -39.18 32.07
N LEU A 321 -13.04 -39.04 31.86
CA LEU A 321 -13.65 -37.77 31.51
C LEU A 321 -13.58 -36.77 32.69
N VAL A 322 -13.80 -37.28 33.92
CA VAL A 322 -13.62 -36.46 35.15
C VAL A 322 -12.18 -35.99 35.30
N ALA A 323 -11.21 -36.89 35.13
CA ALA A 323 -9.80 -36.57 35.28
C ALA A 323 -9.33 -35.57 34.22
N ILE A 324 -9.78 -35.72 32.98
CA ILE A 324 -9.51 -34.77 31.88
C ILE A 324 -10.07 -33.37 32.22
N ARG A 325 -11.33 -33.30 32.67
CA ARG A 325 -11.94 -32.01 33.03
C ARG A 325 -11.19 -31.30 34.14
N GLU A 326 -10.91 -32.02 35.21
CA GLU A 326 -10.23 -31.45 36.40
C GLU A 326 -8.79 -31.01 36.09
N ALA A 327 -8.06 -31.77 35.25
CA ALA A 327 -6.67 -31.46 34.92
C ALA A 327 -6.55 -30.34 33.84
N LEU A 328 -7.41 -30.33 32.82
CA LEU A 328 -7.17 -29.51 31.63
C LEU A 328 -7.99 -28.22 31.56
N VAL A 329 -9.21 -28.20 32.12
CA VAL A 329 -10.03 -26.97 32.04
C VAL A 329 -9.30 -25.77 32.66
N PRO A 330 -8.62 -25.88 33.80
CA PRO A 330 -7.82 -24.76 34.32
C PRO A 330 -6.67 -24.32 33.41
N ILE A 331 -6.10 -25.25 32.62
CA ILE A 331 -5.06 -24.96 31.65
C ILE A 331 -5.66 -24.21 30.45
N PHE A 332 -6.81 -24.67 29.96
CA PHE A 332 -7.50 -24.03 28.84
C PHE A 332 -7.91 -22.59 29.18
N ASP A 333 -8.44 -22.38 30.39
CA ASP A 333 -8.80 -21.05 30.88
C ASP A 333 -7.55 -20.13 31.00
N LYS A 334 -6.47 -20.68 31.58
CA LYS A 334 -5.21 -19.94 31.75
C LYS A 334 -4.61 -19.46 30.43
N TYR A 335 -4.65 -20.30 29.40
CA TYR A 335 -4.07 -20.02 28.10
C TYR A 335 -5.08 -19.50 27.08
N LYS A 336 -6.33 -19.27 27.49
CA LYS A 336 -7.38 -18.65 26.67
C LYS A 336 -7.67 -19.43 25.41
N VAL A 337 -7.81 -20.75 25.53
CA VAL A 337 -8.17 -21.63 24.43
C VAL A 337 -9.58 -21.28 23.94
N ASP A 338 -9.77 -21.14 22.64
CA ASP A 338 -11.03 -20.67 22.06
C ASP A 338 -12.05 -21.80 21.88
N LEU A 339 -11.60 -22.95 21.35
CA LEU A 339 -12.45 -24.03 20.94
C LEU A 339 -11.81 -25.38 21.25
N ILE A 340 -12.59 -26.25 21.88
CA ILE A 340 -12.26 -27.66 22.09
C ILE A 340 -13.20 -28.51 21.25
N LEU A 341 -12.64 -29.43 20.46
CA LEU A 341 -13.41 -30.37 19.63
C LEU A 341 -13.13 -31.81 20.08
N ASN A 342 -14.19 -32.54 20.33
CA ASN A 342 -14.16 -33.91 20.85
C ASN A 342 -15.06 -34.85 20.06
N GLY A 343 -14.82 -36.17 20.18
CA GLY A 343 -15.67 -37.26 19.79
C GLY A 343 -16.24 -38.02 20.99
N HIS A 344 -16.15 -39.35 20.96
CA HIS A 344 -16.45 -40.29 22.00
C HIS A 344 -17.94 -40.43 22.34
N SER A 345 -18.59 -39.32 22.72
CA SER A 345 -20.03 -39.32 22.91
C SER A 345 -20.73 -39.21 21.56
N HIS A 346 -21.54 -40.22 21.20
CA HIS A 346 -22.14 -40.34 19.87
C HIS A 346 -23.31 -39.35 19.67
N SER A 347 -22.98 -38.08 19.85
CA SER A 347 -23.88 -36.92 19.87
C SER A 347 -23.24 -35.71 19.22
N TYR A 348 -24.06 -34.69 19.05
CA TYR A 348 -23.55 -33.30 18.93
C TYR A 348 -23.92 -32.50 20.17
N GLU A 349 -22.95 -31.93 20.85
CA GLU A 349 -23.15 -31.07 22.01
C GLU A 349 -22.28 -29.82 21.88
N ARG A 350 -22.84 -28.63 22.18
CA ARG A 350 -22.09 -27.39 22.19
C ARG A 350 -22.37 -26.60 23.46
N SER A 351 -21.31 -26.27 24.17
CA SER A 351 -21.37 -25.47 25.39
C SER A 351 -21.57 -23.97 25.13
N HIS A 352 -21.88 -23.23 26.19
CA HIS A 352 -21.62 -21.79 26.25
C HIS A 352 -20.14 -21.49 26.01
N LEU A 353 -19.81 -20.23 25.66
CA LEU A 353 -18.48 -19.69 25.87
C LEU A 353 -18.30 -19.54 27.39
N MET A 354 -17.55 -20.40 28.01
CA MET A 354 -17.54 -20.55 29.49
C MET A 354 -16.14 -20.74 30.06
N LYS A 355 -16.02 -20.53 31.39
CA LYS A 355 -14.78 -20.74 32.12
C LYS A 355 -15.06 -21.20 33.58
N GLY A 356 -14.03 -21.80 34.21
CA GLY A 356 -13.97 -22.06 35.63
C GLY A 356 -14.80 -23.23 36.16
N HIS A 357 -15.52 -23.97 35.32
CA HIS A 357 -16.30 -25.12 35.75
C HIS A 357 -15.49 -26.42 35.67
N VAL A 358 -15.10 -26.99 36.81
CA VAL A 358 -14.39 -28.29 36.91
C VAL A 358 -15.17 -29.34 37.63
N GLY A 359 -16.29 -28.99 38.26
CA GLY A 359 -17.14 -29.87 39.04
C GLY A 359 -18.07 -30.77 38.22
N LYS A 360 -18.93 -31.51 38.94
CA LYS A 360 -20.00 -32.28 38.31
C LYS A 360 -21.07 -31.40 37.69
N SER A 361 -21.83 -31.92 36.75
CA SER A 361 -22.84 -31.18 36.00
C SER A 361 -23.82 -30.36 36.84
N PHE A 362 -24.29 -30.91 37.97
CA PHE A 362 -25.21 -30.21 38.87
C PHE A 362 -24.59 -28.99 39.61
N THR A 363 -23.26 -28.84 39.56
CA THR A 363 -22.56 -27.65 40.08
C THR A 363 -22.41 -26.53 39.03
N PHE A 364 -22.84 -26.77 37.80
CA PHE A 364 -22.83 -25.74 36.76
C PHE A 364 -23.81 -24.63 37.11
N ASN A 365 -23.38 -23.40 36.97
CA ASN A 365 -24.18 -22.22 37.29
C ASN A 365 -24.20 -21.26 36.10
N ASP A 366 -25.38 -21.07 35.51
CA ASP A 366 -25.59 -20.22 34.32
C ASP A 366 -25.19 -18.75 34.54
N TYR A 367 -25.08 -18.29 35.77
CA TYR A 367 -24.70 -16.91 36.09
C TYR A 367 -23.21 -16.73 36.38
N VAL A 368 -22.46 -17.83 36.52
CA VAL A 368 -21.05 -17.82 36.94
C VAL A 368 -20.12 -18.29 35.83
N HIS A 369 -20.47 -19.41 35.19
CA HIS A 369 -19.57 -20.08 34.26
C HIS A 369 -19.62 -19.53 32.81
N PRO A 370 -20.78 -19.19 32.23
CA PRO A 370 -20.80 -18.49 30.94
C PRO A 370 -20.17 -17.11 31.07
N THR A 371 -19.28 -16.76 30.14
CA THR A 371 -18.59 -15.45 30.17
C THR A 371 -19.49 -14.33 29.68
N GLN A 372 -20.61 -14.66 29.05
CA GLN A 372 -21.60 -13.71 28.52
C GLN A 372 -22.96 -14.38 28.26
N TRP A 373 -24.03 -13.60 28.38
CA TRP A 373 -25.36 -13.97 27.95
C TRP A 373 -25.46 -13.98 26.43
N ALA A 374 -25.05 -15.07 25.80
CA ALA A 374 -25.10 -15.25 24.35
C ALA A 374 -25.27 -16.74 24.03
N ASN A 375 -25.95 -17.02 22.95
CA ASN A 375 -26.10 -18.39 22.43
C ASN A 375 -25.22 -18.67 21.19
N GLY A 376 -24.38 -17.70 20.82
CA GLY A 376 -23.48 -17.76 19.69
C GLY A 376 -24.13 -17.40 18.34
N LYS A 377 -25.44 -17.27 18.22
CA LYS A 377 -26.11 -17.04 16.93
C LYS A 377 -25.99 -15.60 16.46
N TYR A 378 -25.42 -15.42 15.27
CA TYR A 378 -25.29 -14.12 14.63
C TYR A 378 -26.47 -13.84 13.69
N GLU A 379 -27.62 -13.63 14.32
CA GLU A 379 -28.91 -13.35 13.62
C GLU A 379 -29.78 -12.42 14.45
N LYS A 380 -30.65 -11.63 13.81
CA LYS A 380 -31.58 -10.73 14.48
C LYS A 380 -32.89 -11.46 14.77
N LYS A 381 -32.87 -12.43 15.69
CA LYS A 381 -34.04 -13.24 16.05
C LYS A 381 -34.03 -13.54 17.55
N GLY A 382 -35.08 -13.11 18.25
CA GLY A 382 -35.20 -13.33 19.69
C GLY A 382 -33.97 -12.81 20.47
N ASP A 383 -33.46 -13.62 21.39
CA ASP A 383 -32.28 -13.33 22.20
C ASP A 383 -30.98 -13.79 21.56
N SER A 384 -30.97 -14.04 20.25
CA SER A 384 -29.76 -14.45 19.52
C SER A 384 -28.68 -13.38 19.61
N ARG A 385 -27.47 -13.80 20.00
CA ARG A 385 -26.27 -12.96 20.08
C ARG A 385 -25.03 -13.79 19.75
N PRO A 386 -24.11 -13.28 18.92
CA PRO A 386 -22.82 -13.92 18.70
C PRO A 386 -21.99 -13.87 19.98
N TYR A 387 -20.96 -14.70 20.06
CA TYR A 387 -19.95 -14.58 21.08
C TYR A 387 -18.95 -13.47 20.74
N ILE A 388 -18.72 -12.58 21.70
CA ILE A 388 -17.64 -11.59 21.64
C ILE A 388 -16.55 -12.05 22.62
N ASN A 389 -15.61 -12.84 22.13
CA ASN A 389 -14.54 -13.36 22.99
C ASN A 389 -13.51 -12.27 23.30
N LYS A 390 -13.45 -11.87 24.54
CA LYS A 390 -12.50 -10.90 25.10
C LYS A 390 -11.30 -11.59 25.73
N ASP A 391 -10.81 -12.65 25.13
CA ASP A 391 -9.79 -13.54 25.68
C ASP A 391 -10.21 -14.20 27.01
N GLU A 392 -11.46 -14.57 27.11
CA GLU A 392 -12.03 -15.27 28.24
C GLU A 392 -13.01 -16.34 27.80
N GLY A 393 -12.82 -17.55 28.33
CA GLY A 393 -13.70 -18.67 28.09
C GLY A 393 -13.39 -19.50 26.85
N THR A 394 -13.83 -20.73 26.89
CA THR A 394 -13.67 -21.78 25.88
C THR A 394 -15.02 -22.29 25.47
N ILE A 395 -15.23 -22.60 24.19
CA ILE A 395 -16.38 -23.36 23.69
C ILE A 395 -15.97 -24.81 23.56
N TYR A 396 -16.76 -25.72 24.12
CA TYR A 396 -16.58 -27.16 24.03
C TYR A 396 -17.62 -27.75 23.08
N CYS A 397 -17.17 -28.45 22.04
CA CYS A 397 -18.04 -29.10 21.09
C CYS A 397 -17.73 -30.61 21.02
N VAL A 398 -18.71 -31.43 21.32
CA VAL A 398 -18.70 -32.85 20.98
C VAL A 398 -19.27 -32.99 19.57
N VAL A 399 -18.55 -33.65 18.66
CA VAL A 399 -18.97 -33.88 17.26
C VAL A 399 -18.76 -35.36 16.93
N GLY A 400 -19.32 -36.22 17.77
CA GLY A 400 -19.10 -37.66 17.75
C GLY A 400 -20.22 -38.47 17.09
N SER A 401 -21.05 -37.89 16.22
CA SER A 401 -22.20 -38.59 15.62
C SER A 401 -22.10 -38.78 14.10
N ALA A 402 -20.85 -38.69 13.54
CA ALA A 402 -20.74 -38.70 12.08
C ALA A 402 -20.88 -40.10 11.42
N GLY A 403 -20.65 -41.16 12.15
CA GLY A 403 -20.90 -42.55 11.75
C GLY A 403 -21.81 -43.25 12.74
N ARG A 404 -21.32 -43.37 13.97
CA ARG A 404 -22.00 -44.06 15.05
C ARG A 404 -23.06 -43.18 15.70
N LEU A 405 -24.17 -43.80 16.12
CA LEU A 405 -25.30 -43.15 16.79
C LEU A 405 -25.70 -43.99 18.00
N ASP A 406 -25.99 -43.36 19.13
CA ASP A 406 -26.36 -44.02 20.36
C ASP A 406 -27.62 -43.35 20.94
N TRP A 407 -28.80 -43.91 20.59
CA TRP A 407 -30.07 -43.30 20.96
C TRP A 407 -30.48 -43.53 22.41
N ASN A 408 -29.72 -44.36 23.19
CA ASN A 408 -30.01 -44.71 24.57
C ASN A 408 -29.32 -43.80 25.59
N GLY A 409 -28.72 -42.67 25.14
CA GLY A 409 -28.07 -41.71 26.03
C GLY A 409 -29.03 -40.98 26.99
N ASP A 410 -28.52 -40.29 27.99
CA ASP A 410 -29.32 -39.46 28.92
C ASP A 410 -30.15 -38.44 28.09
N PRO A 411 -31.47 -38.38 28.31
CA PRO A 411 -32.31 -37.40 27.63
C PRO A 411 -31.94 -35.92 28.00
N ASN A 412 -31.30 -35.70 29.16
CA ASN A 412 -30.93 -34.37 29.60
C ASN A 412 -29.50 -34.06 29.21
N PRO A 413 -29.24 -32.99 28.45
CA PRO A 413 -27.86 -32.58 28.14
C PRO A 413 -27.13 -32.08 29.38
N HIS A 414 -25.79 -32.04 29.28
CA HIS A 414 -25.00 -31.36 30.34
C HIS A 414 -25.48 -29.89 30.45
N PRO A 415 -25.69 -29.33 31.67
CA PRO A 415 -26.22 -27.96 31.82
C PRO A 415 -25.39 -26.87 31.10
N SER A 416 -24.11 -27.11 30.82
CA SER A 416 -23.31 -26.17 30.04
C SER A 416 -23.73 -26.09 28.55
N SER A 417 -24.59 -27.00 28.04
CA SER A 417 -24.91 -27.12 26.62
C SER A 417 -25.93 -26.08 26.19
N VAL A 418 -25.56 -25.26 25.22
CA VAL A 418 -26.50 -24.36 24.50
C VAL A 418 -27.33 -25.16 23.48
N TYR A 419 -26.73 -26.17 22.89
CA TYR A 419 -27.38 -27.07 21.94
C TYR A 419 -26.84 -28.49 22.08
N SER A 420 -27.74 -29.46 21.94
CA SER A 420 -27.42 -30.89 21.97
C SER A 420 -28.38 -31.71 21.11
N ASN A 421 -27.85 -32.73 20.42
CA ASN A 421 -28.63 -33.63 19.57
C ASN A 421 -28.02 -35.03 19.58
N ILE A 422 -28.89 -36.07 19.81
CA ILE A 422 -28.54 -37.50 19.78
C ILE A 422 -29.33 -38.27 18.73
N SER A 423 -30.27 -37.62 18.04
CA SER A 423 -31.26 -38.32 17.21
C SER A 423 -30.84 -38.45 15.75
N ILE A 424 -29.85 -37.74 15.32
CA ILE A 424 -29.34 -37.74 13.94
C ILE A 424 -27.85 -37.46 13.93
N GLY A 425 -27.14 -38.06 12.98
CA GLY A 425 -25.73 -37.77 12.77
C GLY A 425 -25.48 -36.43 12.10
N GLY A 426 -24.22 -36.00 12.09
CA GLY A 426 -23.82 -34.78 11.44
C GLY A 426 -22.33 -34.51 11.59
N SER A 427 -21.88 -33.41 11.00
CA SER A 427 -20.50 -32.92 11.10
C SER A 427 -20.44 -31.40 11.22
N LEU A 428 -19.39 -30.91 11.77
CA LEU A 428 -19.15 -29.48 11.97
C LEU A 428 -18.32 -28.90 10.82
N LEU A 429 -18.90 -27.93 10.14
CA LEU A 429 -18.23 -27.11 9.14
C LEU A 429 -18.03 -25.73 9.74
N PHE A 430 -16.78 -25.22 9.75
CA PHE A 430 -16.57 -23.86 10.21
C PHE A 430 -15.51 -23.13 9.38
N THR A 431 -15.64 -21.83 9.35
CA THR A 431 -14.74 -20.93 8.61
C THR A 431 -14.15 -19.92 9.58
N ILE A 432 -12.85 -19.78 9.54
CA ILE A 432 -12.15 -18.69 10.25
C ILE A 432 -11.70 -17.68 9.21
N ASN A 433 -12.15 -16.45 9.38
CA ASN A 433 -11.80 -15.31 8.53
C ASN A 433 -11.26 -14.19 9.41
N ASP A 434 -9.93 -14.14 9.55
CA ASP A 434 -9.22 -13.25 10.46
C ASP A 434 -9.73 -13.41 11.90
N ASN A 435 -10.44 -12.43 12.43
CA ASN A 435 -10.94 -12.41 13.81
C ASN A 435 -12.41 -12.88 13.98
N ARG A 436 -12.96 -13.55 12.97
CA ARG A 436 -14.30 -14.11 12.96
C ARG A 436 -14.29 -15.59 12.70
N LEU A 437 -14.95 -16.37 13.54
CA LEU A 437 -15.22 -17.79 13.36
C LEU A 437 -16.73 -17.97 13.16
N ASP A 438 -17.14 -18.58 12.07
CA ASP A 438 -18.52 -18.99 11.79
C ASP A 438 -18.58 -20.51 11.71
N ALA A 439 -19.33 -21.15 12.57
CA ALA A 439 -19.52 -22.59 12.61
C ALA A 439 -20.97 -22.98 12.36
N ARG A 440 -21.18 -24.13 11.73
CA ARG A 440 -22.48 -24.74 11.48
C ARG A 440 -22.40 -26.26 11.60
N TRP A 441 -23.23 -26.83 12.40
CA TRP A 441 -23.43 -28.28 12.46
C TRP A 441 -24.47 -28.69 11.42
N VAL A 442 -24.01 -29.41 10.40
CA VAL A 442 -24.84 -29.89 9.29
C VAL A 442 -25.24 -31.35 9.61
N ALA A 443 -26.51 -31.57 9.84
CA ALA A 443 -27.05 -32.90 10.12
C ALA A 443 -27.16 -33.77 8.84
N ALA A 444 -27.25 -35.08 9.03
CA ALA A 444 -27.29 -36.06 7.94
C ALA A 444 -28.47 -35.87 6.96
N ASP A 445 -29.51 -35.15 7.32
CA ASP A 445 -30.63 -34.77 6.45
C ASP A 445 -30.43 -33.43 5.73
N GLY A 446 -29.29 -32.78 5.93
CA GLY A 446 -28.94 -31.51 5.30
C GLY A 446 -29.40 -30.25 6.04
N VAL A 447 -30.13 -30.43 7.15
CA VAL A 447 -30.58 -29.30 7.95
C VAL A 447 -29.45 -28.79 8.86
N ILE A 448 -29.17 -27.50 8.81
CA ILE A 448 -28.26 -26.84 9.78
C ILE A 448 -29.05 -26.66 11.08
N ARG A 449 -28.78 -27.50 12.09
CA ARG A 449 -29.52 -27.52 13.35
C ARG A 449 -28.87 -26.66 14.42
N ASP A 450 -27.57 -26.42 14.32
CA ASP A 450 -26.88 -25.46 15.15
C ASP A 450 -25.88 -24.62 14.35
N ASN A 451 -25.72 -23.36 14.74
CA ASN A 451 -24.73 -22.49 14.19
C ASN A 451 -24.27 -21.50 15.28
N PHE A 452 -23.02 -21.08 15.20
CA PHE A 452 -22.51 -20.06 16.10
C PHE A 452 -21.40 -19.25 15.45
N THR A 453 -21.28 -17.99 15.89
CA THR A 453 -20.26 -17.06 15.45
C THR A 453 -19.50 -16.54 16.67
N VAL A 454 -18.20 -16.50 16.57
CA VAL A 454 -17.31 -15.91 17.56
C VAL A 454 -16.52 -14.79 16.90
N PHE A 455 -16.51 -13.62 17.55
CA PHE A 455 -15.65 -12.50 17.19
C PHE A 455 -14.60 -12.26 18.25
N LYS A 456 -13.40 -11.93 17.84
CA LYS A 456 -12.29 -11.50 18.70
C LYS A 456 -11.83 -10.09 18.32
N ASN A 457 -11.30 -9.34 19.28
CA ASN A 457 -10.69 -8.02 19.05
C ASN A 457 -11.62 -7.02 18.34
N VAL A 458 -12.91 -7.08 18.59
CA VAL A 458 -13.94 -6.18 18.07
C VAL A 458 -14.41 -5.16 19.09
N ASN A 459 -15.33 -4.29 18.72
CA ASN A 459 -15.95 -3.27 19.55
C ASN A 459 -14.91 -2.30 20.16
N LYS A 460 -14.03 -1.80 19.32
CA LYS A 460 -12.93 -0.94 19.70
C LYS A 460 -13.36 0.51 19.88
N THR A 461 -12.71 1.19 20.83
CA THR A 461 -12.74 2.64 20.91
C THR A 461 -11.31 3.15 20.77
N GLU A 462 -11.05 3.86 19.68
CA GLU A 462 -9.74 4.44 19.37
C GLU A 462 -9.79 5.96 19.56
N LYS A 463 -8.72 6.52 20.16
CA LYS A 463 -8.51 7.97 20.25
C LYS A 463 -7.37 8.35 19.30
N LYS A 464 -7.58 9.37 18.50
CA LYS A 464 -6.61 9.89 17.54
C LYS A 464 -6.53 11.40 17.68
N THR A 465 -5.34 11.96 17.58
CA THR A 465 -5.13 13.39 17.47
C THR A 465 -4.52 13.67 16.11
N LEU A 466 -5.12 14.57 15.35
CA LEU A 466 -4.75 14.91 13.97
C LEU A 466 -4.40 16.38 13.84
N GLU A 467 -3.53 16.69 12.92
CA GLU A 467 -3.38 18.04 12.39
C GLU A 467 -4.68 18.48 11.69
N TYR A 468 -4.92 19.76 11.62
CA TYR A 468 -6.10 20.31 10.95
C TYR A 468 -6.15 19.90 9.47
N GLY A 469 -7.20 19.17 9.07
CA GLY A 469 -7.37 18.70 7.68
C GLY A 469 -6.46 17.53 7.27
N GLU A 470 -5.73 16.95 8.19
CA GLU A 470 -4.92 15.73 7.92
C GLU A 470 -5.84 14.59 7.52
N LYS A 471 -5.41 13.82 6.50
CA LYS A 471 -6.08 12.59 6.08
C LYS A 471 -5.79 11.46 7.05
N ILE A 472 -6.83 10.74 7.45
CA ILE A 472 -6.73 9.52 8.22
C ILE A 472 -7.60 8.43 7.62
N ARG A 473 -7.09 7.21 7.61
CA ARG A 473 -7.83 5.98 7.32
C ARG A 473 -8.32 5.36 8.63
N LEU A 474 -9.63 5.18 8.74
CA LEU A 474 -10.29 4.47 9.83
C LEU A 474 -10.73 3.11 9.31
N THR A 475 -10.35 2.04 9.99
CA THR A 475 -10.65 0.66 9.59
C THR A 475 -11.48 -0.01 10.69
N SER A 476 -12.57 -0.66 10.32
CA SER A 476 -13.39 -1.43 11.28
C SER A 476 -12.61 -2.63 11.82
N SER A 477 -12.95 -3.04 13.02
CA SER A 477 -12.28 -4.17 13.68
C SER A 477 -12.83 -5.54 13.29
N TRP A 478 -13.77 -5.65 12.36
CA TRP A 478 -14.33 -6.93 11.90
C TRP A 478 -14.48 -7.01 10.40
N LYS A 479 -14.68 -8.21 9.88
CA LYS A 479 -15.06 -8.48 8.48
C LYS A 479 -16.56 -8.73 8.36
N GLY A 480 -17.20 -8.13 7.34
CA GLY A 480 -18.60 -8.29 7.08
C GLY A 480 -19.30 -7.01 6.63
N SER A 481 -20.54 -6.79 7.14
CA SER A 481 -21.28 -5.57 6.85
C SER A 481 -20.83 -4.39 7.70
N HIS A 482 -20.81 -3.20 7.12
CA HIS A 482 -20.37 -1.96 7.77
C HIS A 482 -21.35 -0.83 7.47
N LEU A 483 -21.81 -0.15 8.51
CA LEU A 483 -22.66 1.02 8.43
C LEU A 483 -21.94 2.15 9.19
N TRP A 484 -21.23 3.01 8.46
CA TRP A 484 -20.50 4.13 9.02
C TRP A 484 -21.41 5.31 9.31
N SER A 485 -21.19 6.02 10.42
CA SER A 485 -21.99 7.17 10.85
C SER A 485 -21.95 8.35 9.89
N ASN A 486 -21.02 8.39 8.94
CA ASN A 486 -20.94 9.38 7.86
C ASN A 486 -21.74 8.98 6.60
N GLY A 487 -22.49 7.86 6.63
CA GLY A 487 -23.34 7.38 5.54
C GLY A 487 -22.66 6.44 4.54
N VAL A 488 -21.38 6.17 4.69
CA VAL A 488 -20.68 5.15 3.88
C VAL A 488 -21.08 3.77 4.36
N ASN A 489 -21.39 2.86 3.44
CA ASN A 489 -21.84 1.51 3.75
C ASN A 489 -21.00 0.46 3.03
N ASN A 490 -20.90 -0.74 3.63
CA ASN A 490 -20.25 -1.94 3.07
C ASN A 490 -18.77 -1.73 2.68
N GLN A 491 -18.08 -0.83 3.36
CA GLN A 491 -16.63 -0.68 3.26
C GLN A 491 -16.01 -0.94 4.63
N ASP A 492 -14.96 -1.74 4.66
CA ASP A 492 -14.23 -2.08 5.90
C ASP A 492 -13.36 -0.92 6.39
N PHE A 493 -13.18 0.11 5.59
CA PHE A 493 -12.49 1.33 5.97
C PHE A 493 -13.10 2.57 5.30
N ILE A 494 -12.84 3.74 5.87
CA ILE A 494 -13.10 5.04 5.27
C ILE A 494 -11.87 5.94 5.41
N GLU A 495 -11.74 6.90 4.50
CA GLU A 495 -10.76 7.99 4.61
C GLU A 495 -11.48 9.31 4.85
N ILE A 496 -11.03 10.05 5.84
CA ILE A 496 -11.61 11.36 6.21
C ILE A 496 -10.49 12.38 6.44
N SER A 497 -10.84 13.67 6.36
CA SER A 497 -9.96 14.80 6.68
C SER A 497 -10.74 15.79 7.56
N PRO A 498 -10.88 15.52 8.85
CA PRO A 498 -11.70 16.34 9.74
C PRO A 498 -11.01 17.69 10.01
N ARG A 499 -11.85 18.74 10.16
CA ARG A 499 -11.41 20.10 10.51
C ARG A 499 -11.89 20.55 11.90
N LYS A 500 -12.49 19.64 12.65
CA LYS A 500 -12.94 19.84 14.03
C LYS A 500 -13.04 18.49 14.74
N ASP A 501 -13.05 18.53 16.04
CA ASP A 501 -13.29 17.34 16.87
C ASP A 501 -14.54 16.63 16.39
N THR A 502 -14.43 15.31 16.24
CA THR A 502 -15.53 14.49 15.73
C THR A 502 -15.46 13.07 16.30
N ILE A 503 -16.61 12.42 16.37
CA ILE A 503 -16.73 11.00 16.67
C ILE A 503 -17.30 10.32 15.43
N ILE A 504 -16.56 9.38 14.90
CA ILE A 504 -17.02 8.50 13.84
C ILE A 504 -17.25 7.12 14.44
N SER A 505 -18.37 6.52 14.14
CA SER A 505 -18.67 5.14 14.54
C SER A 505 -19.00 4.30 13.32
N VAL A 506 -18.75 3.00 13.42
CA VAL A 506 -19.20 2.00 12.46
C VAL A 506 -19.93 0.91 13.26
N VAL A 507 -21.02 0.41 12.71
CA VAL A 507 -21.81 -0.70 13.27
C VAL A 507 -22.02 -1.77 12.19
N ASP A 508 -22.21 -3.02 12.59
CA ASP A 508 -22.64 -4.06 11.68
C ASP A 508 -24.15 -3.97 11.37
N SER A 509 -24.61 -4.62 10.30
CA SER A 509 -26.02 -4.56 9.89
C SER A 509 -27.02 -5.15 10.90
N LEU A 510 -26.53 -5.99 11.83
CA LEU A 510 -27.35 -6.60 12.88
C LEU A 510 -27.32 -5.82 14.20
N GLY A 511 -26.36 -4.89 14.35
CA GLY A 511 -26.23 -4.05 15.54
C GLY A 511 -25.51 -4.69 16.73
N PHE A 512 -24.78 -5.79 16.53
CA PHE A 512 -24.01 -6.47 17.57
C PHE A 512 -22.60 -5.93 17.74
N LEU A 513 -22.03 -5.34 16.67
CA LEU A 513 -20.68 -4.83 16.65
C LEU A 513 -20.67 -3.33 16.48
N LYS A 514 -19.75 -2.66 17.20
CA LYS A 514 -19.60 -1.21 17.11
C LYS A 514 -18.16 -0.77 17.42
N ASP A 515 -17.51 -0.09 16.48
CA ASP A 515 -16.30 0.67 16.77
C ASP A 515 -16.59 2.17 16.88
N ASN A 516 -15.82 2.85 17.73
CA ASN A 516 -15.87 4.29 17.89
C ASN A 516 -14.47 4.87 17.68
N PHE A 517 -14.37 5.92 16.87
CA PHE A 517 -13.14 6.68 16.63
C PHE A 517 -13.36 8.10 17.15
N GLN A 518 -12.72 8.41 18.28
CA GLN A 518 -12.73 9.74 18.88
C GLN A 518 -11.55 10.54 18.32
N ILE A 519 -11.85 11.52 17.50
CA ILE A 519 -10.84 12.28 16.76
C ILE A 519 -10.82 13.69 17.34
N SER A 520 -9.69 14.08 17.89
CA SER A 520 -9.38 15.46 18.29
C SER A 520 -8.54 16.11 17.19
N VAL A 521 -8.91 17.28 16.76
CA VAL A 521 -8.23 18.01 15.69
C VAL A 521 -7.50 19.20 16.26
N LEU A 522 -6.21 19.29 16.02
CA LEU A 522 -5.41 20.43 16.42
C LEU A 522 -5.94 21.71 15.75
N PRO A 523 -5.77 22.87 16.38
CA PRO A 523 -6.23 24.14 15.82
C PRO A 523 -5.66 24.35 14.40
N GLN A 524 -6.46 25.03 13.56
CA GLN A 524 -6.05 25.35 12.19
C GLN A 524 -4.66 25.99 12.16
N PRO A 525 -3.73 25.49 11.35
CA PRO A 525 -2.42 26.09 11.22
C PRO A 525 -2.51 27.41 10.48
N VAL A 526 -1.70 28.37 10.93
CA VAL A 526 -1.66 29.74 10.38
C VAL A 526 -0.25 30.04 9.93
N VAL A 527 -0.09 30.59 8.73
CA VAL A 527 1.16 31.16 8.25
C VAL A 527 1.08 32.68 8.35
N LEU A 528 1.98 33.27 9.11
CA LEU A 528 2.07 34.72 9.27
C LEU A 528 3.26 35.22 8.46
N THR A 529 3.01 36.05 7.45
CA THR A 529 4.08 36.72 6.69
C THR A 529 4.50 38.00 7.39
N GLU A 530 5.71 38.03 7.92
CA GLU A 530 6.21 39.10 8.78
C GLU A 530 7.09 40.05 7.99
N PHE A 531 6.49 41.04 7.34
CA PHE A 531 7.23 42.05 6.62
C PHE A 531 6.77 43.45 7.09
N PRO A 532 7.71 44.38 7.39
CA PRO A 532 7.37 45.67 7.99
C PRO A 532 6.46 46.52 7.08
N GLU A 533 5.60 47.31 7.69
CA GLU A 533 4.72 48.25 7.00
C GLU A 533 5.50 49.46 6.49
N SER A 534 5.12 49.98 5.32
CA SER A 534 5.64 51.22 4.76
C SER A 534 7.13 51.21 4.42
N VAL A 535 7.76 50.07 4.41
CA VAL A 535 9.14 49.90 3.94
C VAL A 535 9.18 50.11 2.41
N GLN A 536 10.22 50.78 1.95
CA GLN A 536 10.48 50.93 0.53
C GLN A 536 11.62 49.99 0.13
N VAL A 537 11.38 49.11 -0.82
CA VAL A 537 12.35 48.11 -1.30
C VAL A 537 12.70 48.41 -2.75
N CYS A 538 13.97 48.39 -3.07
CA CYS A 538 14.44 48.57 -4.43
C CYS A 538 14.51 47.24 -5.20
N VAL A 539 14.11 47.25 -6.46
CA VAL A 539 14.38 46.14 -7.37
C VAL A 539 15.89 45.85 -7.44
N LYS A 540 16.26 44.61 -7.75
CA LYS A 540 17.66 44.09 -7.74
C LYS A 540 18.34 44.00 -6.36
N ASN A 541 17.71 44.47 -5.31
CA ASN A 541 18.23 44.28 -3.96
C ASN A 541 17.76 42.96 -3.35
N SER A 542 18.59 42.38 -2.49
CA SER A 542 18.22 41.24 -1.68
C SER A 542 17.23 41.67 -0.60
N VAL A 543 16.15 40.90 -0.46
CA VAL A 543 15.10 41.14 0.52
C VAL A 543 14.94 39.88 1.36
N SER A 544 14.95 40.05 2.67
CA SER A 544 14.65 39.01 3.63
C SER A 544 13.17 39.10 4.04
N VAL A 545 12.40 38.06 3.79
CA VAL A 545 10.99 38.00 4.14
C VAL A 545 10.78 36.93 5.19
N PRO A 546 10.78 37.28 6.48
CA PRO A 546 10.51 36.34 7.55
C PRO A 546 9.05 35.94 7.57
N PHE A 547 8.82 34.74 8.05
CA PHE A 547 7.47 34.21 8.35
C PHE A 547 7.52 33.26 9.53
N SER A 548 6.41 33.12 10.20
CA SER A 548 6.24 32.18 11.30
C SER A 548 4.96 31.37 11.09
N VAL A 549 4.88 30.25 11.80
CA VAL A 549 3.68 29.41 11.78
C VAL A 549 3.15 29.24 13.19
N LYS A 550 1.83 29.09 13.31
CA LYS A 550 1.14 28.73 14.53
C LYS A 550 0.44 27.40 14.34
N ASN A 551 0.28 26.64 15.41
CA ASN A 551 -0.47 25.37 15.46
C ASN A 551 0.12 24.25 14.61
N THR A 552 1.38 24.35 14.18
CA THR A 552 2.12 23.31 13.48
C THR A 552 3.62 23.59 13.59
N GLN A 553 4.45 22.64 13.15
CA GLN A 553 5.91 22.78 13.09
C GLN A 553 6.33 23.32 11.71
N LEU A 554 7.30 24.25 11.73
CA LEU A 554 7.75 24.93 10.51
C LEU A 554 8.37 23.96 9.50
N ASP A 555 9.21 23.05 9.94
CA ASP A 555 9.99 22.12 9.10
C ASP A 555 9.17 20.98 8.50
N LYS A 556 7.93 20.84 8.92
CA LYS A 556 7.01 19.80 8.42
C LYS A 556 6.48 20.08 7.01
N TRP A 557 6.55 21.33 6.55
CA TRP A 557 5.88 21.78 5.33
C TRP A 557 6.86 22.50 4.39
N GLU A 558 6.54 22.52 3.10
CA GLU A 558 7.15 23.42 2.13
C GLU A 558 6.29 24.66 1.99
N TYR A 559 6.95 25.83 1.90
CA TYR A 559 6.28 27.15 1.78
C TYR A 559 6.66 27.80 0.46
N GLN A 560 5.72 28.57 -0.08
CA GLN A 560 5.86 29.36 -1.29
C GLN A 560 5.71 30.83 -0.94
N LEU A 561 6.61 31.69 -1.42
CA LEU A 561 6.50 33.12 -1.28
C LEU A 561 5.90 33.72 -2.53
N GLU A 562 4.81 34.42 -2.38
CA GLU A 562 4.10 35.13 -3.44
C GLU A 562 4.18 36.65 -3.23
N LEU A 563 4.27 37.38 -4.33
CA LEU A 563 4.15 38.84 -4.37
C LEU A 563 2.82 39.22 -5.03
N SER A 564 2.08 40.12 -4.41
CA SER A 564 0.87 40.72 -4.99
C SER A 564 1.20 41.57 -6.22
N ASP A 565 0.17 42.06 -6.91
CA ASP A 565 0.31 43.20 -7.81
C ASP A 565 0.57 44.53 -7.03
N ALA A 566 0.77 45.63 -7.76
CA ALA A 566 1.01 46.97 -7.17
C ALA A 566 -0.15 47.55 -6.37
N ASN A 567 -1.34 46.95 -6.45
CA ASN A 567 -2.54 47.32 -5.70
C ASN A 567 -2.77 46.40 -4.45
N GLY A 568 -1.91 45.44 -4.22
CA GLY A 568 -2.02 44.51 -3.10
C GLY A 568 -2.87 43.26 -3.37
N SER A 569 -3.25 42.99 -4.65
CA SER A 569 -4.10 41.86 -5.01
C SER A 569 -3.27 40.62 -5.31
N PHE A 570 -3.75 39.47 -4.82
CA PHE A 570 -3.20 38.14 -5.11
C PHE A 570 -4.02 37.35 -6.15
N THR A 571 -4.77 38.05 -7.02
CA THR A 571 -5.53 37.38 -8.09
C THR A 571 -4.61 36.67 -9.10
N LYS A 572 -3.46 37.27 -9.38
CA LYS A 572 -2.38 36.69 -10.21
C LYS A 572 -1.04 36.95 -9.53
N PRO A 573 -0.73 36.25 -8.45
CA PRO A 573 0.48 36.49 -7.68
C PRO A 573 1.73 36.05 -8.47
N LEU A 574 2.83 36.75 -8.24
CA LEU A 574 4.14 36.33 -8.72
C LEU A 574 4.79 35.43 -7.70
N LEU A 575 5.10 34.20 -8.10
CA LEU A 575 5.89 33.28 -7.27
C LEU A 575 7.37 33.71 -7.23
N LEU A 576 7.89 33.92 -6.04
CA LEU A 576 9.26 34.38 -5.81
C LEU A 576 10.21 33.28 -5.34
N GLY A 577 9.71 32.23 -4.72
CA GLY A 577 10.55 31.12 -4.26
C GLY A 577 9.80 30.10 -3.43
N ARG A 578 10.55 29.03 -3.05
CA ARG A 578 10.08 27.97 -2.16
C ARG A 578 11.13 27.66 -1.11
N THR A 579 10.69 27.31 0.10
CA THR A 579 11.58 26.95 1.21
C THR A 579 10.81 26.16 2.28
N ASN A 580 11.50 25.45 3.12
CA ASN A 580 11.00 24.92 4.38
C ASN A 580 11.58 25.64 5.62
N LYS A 581 12.24 26.79 5.41
CA LYS A 581 12.89 27.58 6.47
C LYS A 581 12.52 29.05 6.34
N SER A 582 12.41 29.73 7.46
CA SER A 582 12.28 31.18 7.53
C SER A 582 13.64 31.83 7.84
N PRO A 583 13.99 32.98 7.24
CA PRO A 583 13.24 33.76 6.26
C PRO A 583 13.49 33.31 4.80
N PHE A 584 12.59 33.75 3.88
CA PHE A 584 12.94 33.73 2.45
C PHE A 584 14.02 34.78 2.17
N GLN A 585 15.01 34.42 1.36
CA GLN A 585 16.00 35.34 0.80
C GLN A 585 15.74 35.44 -0.70
N ILE A 586 15.31 36.59 -1.17
CA ILE A 586 14.93 36.81 -2.57
C ILE A 586 15.60 38.03 -3.15
N ILE A 587 15.65 38.11 -4.46
CA ILE A 587 16.04 39.33 -5.21
C ILE A 587 14.84 39.70 -6.09
N LEU A 588 14.35 40.93 -5.93
CA LEU A 588 13.25 41.42 -6.75
C LEU A 588 13.70 41.74 -8.19
N SER A 589 12.92 41.23 -9.16
CA SER A 589 13.19 41.47 -10.58
C SER A 589 13.09 42.96 -10.93
N ASP A 590 13.95 43.43 -11.84
CA ASP A 590 13.91 44.77 -12.42
C ASP A 590 12.71 45.01 -13.35
N ALA A 591 12.04 43.95 -13.78
CA ALA A 591 10.78 44.02 -14.52
C ALA A 591 9.57 44.45 -13.69
N LEU A 592 9.70 44.47 -12.33
CA LEU A 592 8.62 44.88 -11.48
C LEU A 592 8.39 46.40 -11.55
N PRO A 593 7.13 46.83 -11.77
CA PRO A 593 6.83 48.24 -11.76
C PRO A 593 6.92 48.83 -10.35
N GLU A 594 7.19 50.14 -10.26
CA GLU A 594 7.06 50.84 -9.00
C GLU A 594 5.60 50.83 -8.50
N GLY A 595 5.43 50.76 -7.18
CA GLY A 595 4.09 50.80 -6.56
C GLY A 595 4.18 50.89 -5.04
N LYS A 596 3.07 51.28 -4.41
CA LYS A 596 3.03 51.56 -2.96
C LYS A 596 2.28 50.53 -2.11
N ASN A 597 1.57 49.57 -2.74
CA ASN A 597 0.68 48.68 -2.02
C ASN A 597 1.04 47.20 -2.22
N TYR A 598 2.26 46.89 -2.60
CA TYR A 598 2.69 45.51 -2.67
C TYR A 598 2.60 44.82 -1.33
N ARG A 599 2.33 43.51 -1.36
CA ARG A 599 2.28 42.67 -0.18
C ARG A 599 2.97 41.32 -0.48
N PHE A 600 3.64 40.77 0.48
CA PHE A 600 4.06 39.38 0.42
C PHE A 600 3.00 38.48 1.05
N ARG A 601 2.87 37.28 0.50
CA ARG A 601 2.09 36.21 1.11
C ARG A 601 2.90 34.93 1.07
N VAL A 602 3.04 34.29 2.22
CA VAL A 602 3.61 32.95 2.32
C VAL A 602 2.46 31.96 2.37
N ARG A 603 2.52 30.96 1.49
CA ARG A 603 1.54 29.87 1.42
C ARG A 603 2.21 28.56 1.77
N ALA A 604 1.56 27.69 2.52
CA ALA A 604 1.97 26.29 2.67
C ALA A 604 1.52 25.46 1.46
N ASN A 605 2.17 24.32 1.24
CA ASN A 605 1.80 23.37 0.19
C ASN A 605 0.54 22.53 0.52
N ALA A 606 -0.32 23.02 1.42
CA ALA A 606 -1.58 22.43 1.80
C ALA A 606 -2.67 23.51 1.85
N ASP A 607 -3.86 23.17 1.38
CA ASP A 607 -4.99 24.10 1.17
C ASP A 607 -5.77 24.46 2.44
N PHE A 608 -5.40 23.89 3.56
CA PHE A 608 -6.09 24.09 4.84
C PHE A 608 -5.42 25.10 5.77
N PHE A 609 -4.30 25.72 5.35
CA PHE A 609 -3.68 26.79 6.13
C PHE A 609 -4.45 28.10 6.03
N GLU A 610 -4.55 28.82 7.14
CA GLU A 610 -4.86 30.22 7.13
C GLU A 610 -3.59 31.02 6.76
N GLU A 611 -3.67 31.81 5.70
CA GLU A 611 -2.54 32.57 5.18
C GLU A 611 -2.73 34.06 5.46
N VAL A 612 -1.90 34.60 6.31
CA VAL A 612 -1.93 36.03 6.66
C VAL A 612 -0.85 36.77 5.88
N PRO A 613 -1.21 37.57 4.87
CA PRO A 613 -0.26 38.36 4.11
C PRO A 613 0.44 39.43 4.98
N SER A 614 1.57 39.89 4.52
CA SER A 614 2.29 41.01 5.13
C SER A 614 1.47 42.31 5.10
N LYS A 615 1.90 43.30 5.85
CA LYS A 615 1.55 44.68 5.64
C LYS A 615 2.00 45.15 4.25
N SER A 616 1.45 46.26 3.76
CA SER A 616 1.82 46.85 2.48
C SER A 616 3.20 47.50 2.53
N PHE A 617 3.93 47.39 1.45
CA PHE A 617 5.21 48.05 1.25
C PHE A 617 5.31 48.63 -0.15
N SER A 618 6.34 49.45 -0.40
CA SER A 618 6.56 50.09 -1.69
C SER A 618 7.72 49.42 -2.44
N ILE A 619 7.56 49.25 -3.73
CA ILE A 619 8.65 48.87 -4.62
C ILE A 619 9.13 50.12 -5.38
N ALA A 620 10.41 50.39 -5.28
CA ALA A 620 11.06 51.51 -5.96
C ALA A 620 12.00 50.95 -7.05
N THR A 621 12.14 51.76 -8.10
CA THR A 621 13.06 51.45 -9.21
C THR A 621 14.24 52.42 -9.21
N PRO A 622 15.47 51.98 -9.59
CA PRO A 622 16.64 52.82 -9.69
C PRO A 622 16.43 54.00 -10.66
N ALA A 623 17.06 55.11 -10.36
CA ALA A 623 17.01 56.28 -11.22
C ALA A 623 17.71 56.06 -12.56
N SER A 624 17.18 56.65 -13.64
CA SER A 624 17.96 56.89 -14.83
C SER A 624 17.70 58.29 -15.36
N LEU A 625 18.67 58.88 -15.97
CA LEU A 625 18.60 60.27 -16.41
C LEU A 625 19.26 60.46 -17.77
N GLY A 626 18.60 61.18 -18.64
CA GLY A 626 19.09 61.63 -19.93
C GLY A 626 18.56 62.96 -20.33
N PHE A 627 19.26 63.63 -21.20
CA PHE A 627 18.73 64.82 -21.87
C PHE A 627 17.73 64.47 -22.95
N VAL A 628 16.76 65.34 -23.15
CA VAL A 628 15.74 65.19 -24.25
C VAL A 628 15.90 66.40 -25.18
N GLY A 629 15.90 66.15 -26.50
CA GLY A 629 16.01 67.16 -27.53
C GLY A 629 17.40 67.21 -28.16
N ASN A 630 17.76 68.42 -28.66
CA ASN A 630 18.95 68.61 -29.46
C ASN A 630 20.23 68.43 -28.61
N LYS A 631 21.16 67.69 -29.13
CA LYS A 631 22.47 67.42 -28.48
C LYS A 631 23.49 68.56 -28.69
N VAL A 632 23.25 69.40 -29.64
CA VAL A 632 24.00 70.63 -29.90
C VAL A 632 23.08 71.79 -29.98
N MET A 633 23.38 72.80 -29.19
CA MET A 633 22.61 74.06 -29.14
C MET A 633 23.45 75.23 -29.62
N PRO A 634 22.91 76.13 -30.40
CA PRO A 634 23.60 77.41 -30.76
C PRO A 634 23.79 78.20 -29.46
N PHE A 635 24.78 79.10 -29.49
CA PHE A 635 25.00 80.03 -28.40
C PHE A 635 23.83 81.00 -28.31
N ASP A 636 23.23 81.08 -27.12
CA ASP A 636 22.15 82.04 -26.81
C ASP A 636 22.32 82.56 -25.40
N THR A 637 21.74 83.61 -25.08
CA THR A 637 21.78 84.25 -23.73
C THR A 637 21.06 83.43 -22.68
N THR A 638 20.10 82.67 -23.12
CA THR A 638 19.36 81.76 -22.24
C THR A 638 18.93 80.48 -23.00
N LEU A 639 19.45 79.31 -22.59
CA LEU A 639 19.13 77.99 -23.15
C LEU A 639 18.31 77.20 -22.18
N THR A 640 17.54 76.24 -22.72
CA THR A 640 16.74 75.30 -21.86
C THR A 640 17.30 73.87 -22.10
N LEU A 641 17.78 73.26 -21.02
CA LEU A 641 18.15 71.86 -20.94
C LEU A 641 16.97 71.05 -20.44
N ASN A 642 16.42 70.22 -21.31
CA ASN A 642 15.33 69.34 -20.93
C ASN A 642 15.87 67.96 -20.47
N LEU A 643 15.46 67.55 -19.26
CA LEU A 643 15.86 66.35 -18.59
C LEU A 643 14.68 65.45 -18.47
N ARG A 644 14.91 64.15 -18.68
CA ARG A 644 13.92 63.12 -18.38
C ARG A 644 14.52 62.08 -17.41
N PHE A 645 13.79 61.90 -16.31
CA PHE A 645 14.12 60.93 -15.26
C PHE A 645 13.19 59.74 -15.38
N ASN A 646 13.71 58.54 -15.26
CA ASN A 646 12.93 57.35 -14.99
C ASN A 646 13.32 56.81 -13.62
N GLY A 647 12.50 55.93 -13.04
CA GLY A 647 12.67 55.42 -11.68
C GLY A 647 11.83 56.16 -10.66
N THR A 648 12.01 55.82 -9.40
CA THR A 648 11.19 56.34 -8.28
C THR A 648 11.81 57.65 -7.74
N PRO A 649 11.05 58.78 -7.74
CA PRO A 649 11.52 60.06 -7.17
C PRO A 649 11.59 59.96 -5.63
N PRO A 650 12.32 60.90 -4.95
CA PRO A 650 13.03 62.04 -5.49
C PRO A 650 14.36 61.63 -6.20
N PHE A 651 14.74 62.42 -7.23
CA PHE A 651 15.97 62.22 -7.93
C PHE A 651 16.96 63.29 -7.52
N THR A 652 18.15 62.91 -7.11
CA THR A 652 19.31 63.80 -6.92
C THR A 652 20.25 63.64 -8.11
N TYR A 653 20.60 64.74 -8.79
CA TYR A 653 21.36 64.72 -10.01
C TYR A 653 22.42 65.79 -10.04
N LYS A 654 23.47 65.51 -10.75
CA LYS A 654 24.59 66.45 -10.98
C LYS A 654 24.86 66.57 -12.47
N ILE A 655 24.95 67.81 -12.95
CA ILE A 655 25.35 68.18 -14.31
C ILE A 655 26.60 69.09 -14.19
N THR A 656 27.55 68.88 -15.10
CA THR A 656 28.77 69.67 -15.16
C THR A 656 28.46 71.16 -15.12
N SER A 657 29.16 71.92 -14.30
CA SER A 657 28.98 73.34 -14.10
C SER A 657 27.66 73.84 -13.50
N LEU A 658 26.82 72.95 -13.07
CA LEU A 658 25.59 73.28 -12.32
C LEU A 658 25.70 72.71 -10.90
N PRO A 659 25.02 73.31 -9.91
CA PRO A 659 24.97 72.72 -8.57
C PRO A 659 24.26 71.38 -8.60
N GLU A 660 24.56 70.47 -7.64
CA GLU A 660 23.75 69.26 -7.39
C GLU A 660 22.37 69.68 -6.93
N ALA A 661 21.35 69.03 -7.47
CA ALA A 661 19.97 69.39 -7.19
C ALA A 661 19.11 68.14 -7.04
N THR A 662 17.97 68.34 -6.37
CA THR A 662 16.99 67.27 -6.15
C THR A 662 15.66 67.68 -6.77
N THR A 663 14.95 66.72 -7.40
CA THR A 663 13.64 66.95 -8.00
C THR A 663 12.71 65.76 -7.75
N GLN A 664 11.42 66.07 -7.67
CA GLN A 664 10.32 65.06 -7.69
C GLN A 664 9.78 64.87 -9.12
N ALA A 665 10.11 65.75 -10.01
CA ALA A 665 9.59 65.74 -11.38
C ALA A 665 10.34 64.72 -12.25
N ARG A 666 9.58 63.98 -13.08
CA ARG A 666 10.15 63.06 -14.04
C ARG A 666 10.60 63.75 -15.33
N GLU A 667 10.15 64.98 -15.57
CA GLU A 667 10.62 65.84 -16.63
C GLU A 667 10.96 67.21 -16.02
N LEU A 668 12.12 67.74 -16.38
CA LEU A 668 12.59 69.02 -15.82
C LEU A 668 13.24 69.82 -16.89
N SER A 669 12.84 71.08 -17.00
CA SER A 669 13.45 72.09 -17.94
C SER A 669 14.29 73.10 -17.16
N LEU A 670 15.61 73.01 -17.31
CA LEU A 670 16.58 73.90 -16.65
C LEU A 670 16.97 75.01 -17.61
N LYS A 671 16.77 76.26 -17.20
CA LYS A 671 17.28 77.46 -17.90
C LYS A 671 18.73 77.70 -17.47
N VAL A 672 19.65 77.74 -18.46
CA VAL A 672 21.06 78.00 -18.25
C VAL A 672 21.47 79.20 -19.09
N LYS A 673 22.44 79.92 -18.61
CA LYS A 673 23.05 81.11 -19.31
C LYS A 673 24.54 80.90 -19.52
N PRO A 674 24.96 80.17 -20.55
CA PRO A 674 26.34 79.95 -20.80
C PRO A 674 27.04 81.24 -21.25
N THR A 675 28.23 81.53 -20.70
CA THR A 675 29.03 82.66 -21.06
C THR A 675 30.17 82.36 -22.06
N ALA A 676 30.34 81.03 -22.35
CA ALA A 676 31.31 80.50 -23.31
C ALA A 676 30.79 79.19 -23.86
N ALA A 677 31.48 78.64 -24.86
CA ALA A 677 31.28 77.29 -25.28
C ALA A 677 31.41 76.27 -24.12
N ILE A 678 30.42 75.41 -23.90
CA ILE A 678 30.37 74.51 -22.76
C ILE A 678 29.69 73.25 -23.11
N ASN A 679 30.11 72.14 -22.54
CA ASN A 679 29.37 70.89 -22.56
C ASN A 679 28.70 70.66 -21.21
N TYR A 680 27.38 70.62 -21.21
CA TYR A 680 26.63 70.14 -20.07
C TYR A 680 26.56 68.62 -20.12
N THR A 681 27.24 67.95 -19.17
CA THR A 681 27.23 66.47 -19.11
C THR A 681 26.58 66.03 -17.81
N ILE A 682 25.70 65.06 -17.87
CA ILE A 682 25.14 64.45 -16.68
C ILE A 682 26.26 63.58 -16.05
N GLU A 683 26.65 63.95 -14.83
CA GLU A 683 27.72 63.26 -14.10
C GLU A 683 27.17 62.12 -13.28
N LYS A 684 25.97 62.32 -12.72
CA LYS A 684 25.39 61.39 -11.75
C LYS A 684 23.88 61.62 -11.64
N VAL A 685 23.19 60.53 -11.42
CA VAL A 685 21.83 60.54 -10.92
C VAL A 685 21.69 59.51 -9.79
N THR A 686 21.01 59.85 -8.73
CA THR A 686 20.73 58.94 -7.60
C THR A 686 19.30 59.08 -7.18
N ASN A 687 18.75 58.06 -6.60
CA ASN A 687 17.52 58.10 -5.83
C ASN A 687 17.66 57.24 -4.59
N LEU A 688 16.55 56.89 -3.93
CA LEU A 688 16.57 55.98 -2.76
C LEU A 688 17.23 54.62 -3.06
N CYS A 689 17.21 54.15 -4.27
CA CYS A 689 17.82 52.88 -4.70
C CYS A 689 19.33 53.01 -4.98
N GLY A 690 19.93 54.14 -4.68
CA GLY A 690 21.35 54.35 -4.84
C GLY A 690 21.71 55.06 -6.15
N VAL A 691 22.92 54.78 -6.66
CA VAL A 691 23.42 55.35 -7.92
C VAL A 691 22.64 54.78 -9.09
N GLY A 692 22.06 55.69 -9.87
CA GLY A 692 21.28 55.35 -11.07
C GLY A 692 22.12 55.29 -12.35
N THR A 693 21.44 55.06 -13.46
CA THR A 693 22.03 54.97 -14.80
C THR A 693 21.99 56.30 -15.52
N VAL A 694 23.13 56.79 -15.95
CA VAL A 694 23.19 57.91 -16.89
C VAL A 694 23.04 57.36 -18.31
N LEU A 695 22.01 57.82 -19.03
CA LEU A 695 21.64 57.33 -20.36
C LEU A 695 22.66 57.79 -21.43
N SER A 696 22.58 57.24 -22.63
CA SER A 696 23.45 57.61 -23.77
C SER A 696 23.30 59.07 -24.16
N GLU A 697 22.13 59.64 -23.92
CA GLU A 697 21.82 61.06 -24.12
C GLU A 697 22.29 61.94 -22.94
N ASN A 698 23.58 61.80 -22.59
CA ASN A 698 24.11 62.36 -21.36
C ASN A 698 24.78 63.74 -21.50
N SER A 699 24.92 64.29 -22.72
CA SER A 699 25.62 65.57 -22.94
C SER A 699 24.91 66.46 -23.96
N VAL A 700 24.95 67.74 -23.70
CA VAL A 700 24.53 68.79 -24.60
C VAL A 700 25.62 69.82 -24.78
N SER A 701 26.06 70.05 -26.00
CA SER A 701 27.13 70.96 -26.37
C SER A 701 26.60 72.29 -26.79
N VAL A 702 27.14 73.34 -26.22
CA VAL A 702 26.87 74.76 -26.66
C VAL A 702 28.08 75.25 -27.40
N LEU A 703 27.87 75.64 -28.67
CA LEU A 703 28.94 76.10 -29.56
C LEU A 703 29.34 77.53 -29.25
N ALA A 704 30.58 77.88 -29.47
CA ALA A 704 31.00 79.27 -29.40
C ALA A 704 30.41 80.14 -30.50
N PRO A 705 30.19 81.46 -30.32
CA PRO A 705 29.80 82.37 -31.40
C PRO A 705 30.86 82.39 -32.46
N LEU A 706 30.48 82.20 -33.70
CA LEU A 706 31.38 82.45 -34.83
C LEU A 706 31.74 83.96 -34.91
N SER A 707 32.97 84.38 -34.63
CA SER A 707 33.48 85.75 -34.87
C SER A 707 33.45 86.01 -36.36
N ASN A 708 32.67 87.02 -36.80
CA ASN A 708 32.71 87.56 -38.14
C ASN A 708 34.06 88.26 -38.30
N GLU A 709 35.07 87.60 -38.89
CA GLU A 709 36.23 88.34 -39.43
C GLU A 709 35.86 88.74 -40.88
N GLU A 710 36.09 89.95 -41.17
CA GLU A 710 35.90 90.68 -42.44
C GLU A 710 36.53 89.95 -43.64
N SER A 711 35.75 89.20 -44.35
CA SER A 711 36.12 88.74 -45.72
C SER A 711 34.98 88.29 -46.59
N SER A 712 33.74 88.72 -46.28
CA SER A 712 32.55 88.40 -47.07
C SER A 712 32.54 89.06 -48.50
N GLU A 713 33.37 90.04 -48.76
CA GLU A 713 33.44 90.62 -50.06
C GLU A 713 34.45 89.97 -51.00
N LYS A 714 35.26 89.03 -50.55
CA LYS A 714 36.33 88.47 -51.40
C LYS A 714 35.96 87.07 -51.99
N ILE A 715 35.00 86.36 -51.38
CA ILE A 715 34.55 85.01 -51.84
C ILE A 715 33.05 84.90 -51.65
N SER A 716 32.34 84.46 -52.68
CA SER A 716 30.93 84.06 -52.59
C SER A 716 30.76 82.60 -52.78
N ILE A 717 29.78 81.95 -51.97
CA ILE A 717 29.40 80.56 -52.11
C ILE A 717 27.92 80.52 -52.28
N PHE A 718 27.48 79.87 -53.39
CA PHE A 718 26.03 79.67 -53.65
C PHE A 718 25.79 78.40 -54.52
N PRO A 719 24.60 77.82 -54.48
CA PRO A 719 23.53 78.22 -53.65
C PRO A 719 23.67 77.80 -52.17
N ASN A 720 23.06 78.44 -51.25
CA ASN A 720 22.96 78.08 -49.86
C ASN A 720 21.55 78.47 -49.38
N PRO A 721 20.62 77.52 -49.13
CA PRO A 721 20.83 76.07 -49.04
C PRO A 721 21.28 75.40 -50.34
N ILE A 722 21.92 74.20 -50.17
CA ILE A 722 22.59 73.49 -51.25
C ILE A 722 21.78 72.20 -51.55
N SER A 723 21.60 71.85 -52.84
CA SER A 723 21.16 70.54 -53.23
C SER A 723 22.33 69.53 -53.38
N ASP A 724 23.09 69.61 -54.42
CA ASP A 724 24.15 68.61 -54.65
C ASP A 724 25.49 69.23 -54.98
N GLU A 725 25.55 70.52 -55.28
CA GLU A 725 26.72 71.22 -55.73
C GLU A 725 26.76 72.63 -55.18
N ILE A 726 27.90 73.14 -54.84
CA ILE A 726 28.14 74.54 -54.59
C ILE A 726 29.13 75.18 -55.59
N THR A 727 28.92 76.40 -55.93
CA THR A 727 29.88 77.19 -56.66
C THR A 727 30.53 78.19 -55.72
N ILE A 728 31.86 78.24 -55.76
CA ILE A 728 32.66 79.12 -54.96
C ILE A 728 33.27 80.14 -55.94
N GLU A 729 32.87 81.42 -55.84
CA GLU A 729 33.35 82.48 -56.70
C GLU A 729 34.43 83.27 -56.00
N ASN A 730 35.48 83.49 -56.69
CA ASN A 730 36.63 84.37 -56.28
C ASN A 730 36.51 85.81 -56.84
N HIS A 731 36.30 86.71 -55.95
CA HIS A 731 36.19 88.10 -56.39
C HIS A 731 37.54 88.88 -56.17
N THR A 732 38.60 88.11 -55.92
CA THR A 732 39.95 88.72 -55.79
C THR A 732 40.68 88.72 -57.11
N ALA A 733 41.62 89.64 -57.30
CA ALA A 733 42.42 89.72 -58.54
C ALA A 733 43.54 88.67 -58.64
N LYS A 734 43.61 87.67 -57.65
CA LYS A 734 44.67 86.65 -57.62
C LYS A 734 44.04 85.28 -57.53
N PRO A 735 44.62 84.24 -58.14
CA PRO A 735 44.11 82.89 -57.96
C PRO A 735 44.09 82.38 -56.52
N ILE A 736 43.04 81.66 -56.18
CA ILE A 736 43.02 80.99 -54.88
C ILE A 736 43.55 79.57 -55.04
N ILE A 737 44.72 79.33 -54.38
CA ILE A 737 45.41 78.06 -54.31
C ILE A 737 45.42 77.61 -52.85
N GLY A 738 44.75 76.58 -52.46
CA GLY A 738 44.64 76.20 -51.06
C GLY A 738 43.84 74.99 -50.77
N THR A 739 43.46 74.78 -49.51
CA THR A 739 42.67 73.61 -49.12
C THR A 739 41.28 74.10 -48.72
N LEU A 740 40.31 73.46 -49.28
CA LEU A 740 38.87 73.50 -48.86
C LEU A 740 38.57 72.36 -47.94
N THR A 741 37.98 72.66 -46.78
CA THR A 741 37.56 71.71 -45.79
C THR A 741 36.11 71.93 -45.41
N ILE A 742 35.32 70.89 -45.38
CA ILE A 742 33.94 70.90 -44.83
C ILE A 742 33.87 70.07 -43.58
N LYS A 743 33.31 70.66 -42.56
CA LYS A 743 33.11 70.02 -41.29
C LYS A 743 31.60 69.98 -40.88
N ASP A 744 31.16 68.94 -40.27
CA ASP A 744 29.87 68.88 -39.63
C ASP A 744 29.81 69.80 -38.39
N VAL A 745 28.62 70.01 -37.85
CA VAL A 745 28.37 70.81 -36.64
C VAL A 745 29.15 70.33 -35.38
N ARG A 746 29.64 69.06 -35.39
CA ARG A 746 30.43 68.47 -34.32
C ARG A 746 31.94 68.69 -34.53
N GLY A 747 32.27 69.36 -35.63
CA GLY A 747 33.68 69.65 -35.96
C GLY A 747 34.40 68.50 -36.69
N LYS A 748 33.67 67.38 -37.02
CA LYS A 748 34.23 66.27 -37.80
C LYS A 748 34.39 66.71 -39.27
N GLN A 749 35.57 66.46 -39.78
CA GLN A 749 35.84 66.80 -41.23
C GLN A 749 35.15 65.76 -42.10
N VAL A 750 34.27 66.20 -42.99
CA VAL A 750 33.48 65.38 -43.91
C VAL A 750 33.94 65.44 -45.35
N LEU A 751 34.65 66.54 -45.73
CA LEU A 751 35.27 66.67 -47.01
C LEU A 751 36.55 67.53 -46.92
N GLN A 752 37.59 67.17 -47.65
CA GLN A 752 38.79 67.96 -47.84
C GLN A 752 39.19 67.81 -49.31
N LYS A 753 39.44 68.95 -49.96
CA LYS A 753 39.87 69.00 -51.35
C LYS A 753 40.85 70.10 -51.50
N ASN A 754 41.93 69.90 -52.23
CA ASN A 754 42.78 71.00 -52.74
C ASN A 754 42.15 71.75 -53.89
N VAL A 755 42.09 73.00 -53.83
CA VAL A 755 41.40 73.86 -54.79
C VAL A 755 42.40 74.83 -55.41
N SER A 756 42.28 75.06 -56.74
CA SER A 756 43.08 76.00 -57.44
C SER A 756 42.20 76.60 -58.54
N PHE A 757 41.78 77.90 -58.38
CA PHE A 757 40.80 78.48 -59.29
C PHE A 757 41.04 80.01 -59.34
N ASN A 758 40.88 80.57 -60.54
CA ASN A 758 40.96 82.06 -60.80
C ASN A 758 39.63 82.75 -60.59
N GLN A 759 38.53 82.28 -61.24
CA GLN A 759 37.22 82.86 -61.17
C GLN A 759 36.25 82.08 -60.26
N SER A 760 36.06 80.78 -60.54
CA SER A 760 35.13 79.97 -59.76
C SER A 760 35.62 78.54 -59.67
N GLU A 761 35.19 77.80 -58.64
CA GLU A 761 35.35 76.33 -58.46
C GLU A 761 33.94 75.73 -58.09
N LYS A 762 33.64 74.62 -58.73
CA LYS A 762 32.46 73.80 -58.37
C LYS A 762 32.86 72.64 -57.49
N VAL A 763 32.05 72.44 -56.40
CA VAL A 763 32.29 71.36 -55.46
C VAL A 763 31.02 70.59 -55.34
N LEU A 764 31.08 69.30 -55.73
CA LEU A 764 29.97 68.35 -55.56
C LEU A 764 29.92 67.91 -54.04
N LEU A 765 28.69 67.92 -53.54
CA LEU A 765 28.36 67.60 -52.17
C LEU A 765 27.21 66.57 -52.08
N SER A 766 27.05 65.79 -53.18
CA SER A 766 26.00 64.72 -53.21
C SER A 766 26.11 63.74 -52.08
N ASP A 767 27.32 63.47 -51.64
CA ASP A 767 27.57 62.48 -50.58
C ASP A 767 27.34 62.96 -49.14
N LEU A 768 27.00 64.25 -49.00
CA LEU A 768 26.67 64.83 -47.71
C LEU A 768 25.16 64.74 -47.41
N HIS A 769 24.83 64.24 -46.23
CA HIS A 769 23.45 64.25 -45.77
C HIS A 769 22.89 65.63 -45.52
N ALA A 770 21.59 65.78 -45.56
CA ALA A 770 20.92 67.04 -45.15
C ALA A 770 21.43 67.48 -43.78
N GLY A 771 21.79 68.70 -43.64
CA GLY A 771 22.36 69.20 -42.41
C GLY A 771 23.10 70.56 -42.52
N VAL A 772 23.65 71.01 -41.44
CA VAL A 772 24.47 72.20 -41.31
C VAL A 772 25.93 71.91 -41.32
N TYR A 773 26.71 72.56 -42.18
CA TYR A 773 28.15 72.33 -42.31
C TYR A 773 28.85 73.68 -42.30
N ILE A 774 30.15 73.63 -41.94
CA ILE A 774 31.04 74.78 -42.00
C ILE A 774 32.07 74.47 -43.08
N ILE A 775 32.08 75.23 -44.12
CA ILE A 775 33.07 75.22 -45.14
C ILE A 775 34.17 76.19 -44.81
N THR A 776 35.36 75.75 -44.89
CA THR A 776 36.57 76.62 -44.69
C THR A 776 37.53 76.51 -45.90
N ILE A 777 37.91 77.62 -46.48
CA ILE A 777 38.95 77.64 -47.47
C ILE A 777 40.19 78.34 -46.84
N LYS A 778 41.31 77.69 -46.91
CA LYS A 778 42.60 78.15 -46.37
C LYS A 778 43.63 78.11 -47.47
N SER A 779 44.18 79.36 -47.81
CA SER A 779 45.29 79.58 -48.73
C SER A 779 46.38 80.35 -48.04
N ALA A 780 47.50 80.57 -48.65
CA ALA A 780 48.62 81.34 -48.14
C ALA A 780 48.27 82.77 -47.71
N SER A 781 47.22 83.36 -48.36
CA SER A 781 46.87 84.77 -48.24
C SER A 781 45.42 85.02 -47.80
N LEU A 782 44.65 83.87 -47.56
CA LEU A 782 43.26 84.01 -47.31
C LEU A 782 42.75 82.85 -46.44
N ARG A 783 42.00 83.18 -45.39
CA ARG A 783 41.19 82.22 -44.64
C ARG A 783 39.75 82.71 -44.67
N PHE A 784 38.88 81.82 -45.20
CA PHE A 784 37.45 82.10 -45.31
C PHE A 784 36.68 80.95 -44.73
N SER A 785 35.69 81.22 -43.90
CA SER A 785 34.76 80.22 -43.40
C SER A 785 33.32 80.70 -43.49
N LYS A 786 32.44 79.81 -43.95
CA LYS A 786 31.06 80.15 -44.09
C LYS A 786 30.18 78.94 -43.70
N LYS A 787 29.04 79.19 -43.03
CA LYS A 787 28.03 78.18 -42.76
C LYS A 787 27.32 77.88 -44.10
N ILE A 788 27.18 76.66 -44.45
CA ILE A 788 26.39 76.12 -45.54
C ILE A 788 25.33 75.18 -45.04
N ILE A 789 24.21 75.14 -45.72
CA ILE A 789 23.05 74.30 -45.38
C ILE A 789 22.81 73.32 -46.52
N LYS A 790 22.92 72.07 -46.35
CA LYS A 790 22.55 70.97 -47.27
C LYS A 790 21.10 70.57 -47.02
N ASN A 791 20.31 70.65 -48.08
CA ASN A 791 18.89 70.24 -48.05
C ASN A 791 18.73 68.74 -48.14
#